data_42820d372559e20cc4a00adfed27046f
#
_entry.id   42820d372559e20cc4a00adfed27046f
#
_cell.length_a   1.000
_cell.length_b   1.000
_cell.length_c   1.000
_cell.angle_alpha   90.00
_cell.angle_beta   90.00
_cell.angle_gamma   90.00
#
_symmetry.space_group_name_H-M   'P 1'
#
loop_
_entity.id
_entity.type
_entity.pdbx_description
1 polymer ?
#
loop_
_entity_poly.entity_id
_entity_poly.type
_entity_poly.pdbx_seq_one_letter_code
_entity_poly.pdbx_strand_id
1 'polypeptide(L)'
;MPGSPRTKLTVLLAAFAAAGGLWAPTGAAATEKTAETATAGKPAHRVTYDRYSMMVDGRRVLLWSGEFHYFRLPSPDLWRDVLEKIKAAGFNGVSLYFHWGYHSPAPGVYDFTGVRDVDRLLRMTEEAGLYVVARPGPYINAETTGGGFPAWLKNVPGRARSSDPGYTRAYREWLSHINPIIARHQLTRGGSVIAYNAENEYAANTDAAYMQDVQKQARAAGIDVPITHNQCCDASWTPTWASGQGAVQIPGVDDYPQAFECREPDVWGTWGEGVTERLSDDAPVYAAEYQAGAIDGNKAGCEGCRELTGPNFMKVYYKSNLITSGATMFGYYMSFGGTNWGRLAQPNDVYTSYDYGAAITENRQLTGKYDEFKRQGLFTTTVAPLTKTDPAAAPSSDDAAVHTEARANPDTRTQFVLVRHPDRKTDADASADLTWNAPDGTYKVPVRVKGRDAKVLVAGYDMGGQRLAVSSSELLTHTTAGGRDVAVLYGTEDVPGMTVLRYTSKPTVKVLDGDVRSTYDGNGNLQLDYDHRGLARVLITGGGRRPLLLLLGTEAEAAKFWKSGDLLVRGGTLVRSAKITGNTVHLRADTDRATDVEVFTNASRMTVNGAPVPTRNTSDRTVIGRVPGPAKVRLPELTGWRTASEAPEAAPGFDDRTWTVADRTTTVSPIKPKTLPVLYADDYGYHHGHVWYRGRFTATGEESEVRLNAITGKGGIYQVWLNGRYLGSAAGGEQKDSDAPINPDPGPGNFTVPSGLLKKGETAVLSVLVENMGHNDDWTAEDTRQKQPRGLVGASVAGAGPIAWKIQGTAKTDRVRGPLNNGGLYGERTGRHLPGFADRSWTPASPAARQVGPGVTWFRSGFRLDLPKGHDVPLTLRFGGGNGAEHRVLIYVNGWNLGEYVTGGPQRDFTLPAGILRQRGANTLALAVVAEGQATVGPISLNAVAAHRGGVPVNDVPSPGRTS
;
A
#
# COMPACT_ATOMS: atom_id res chain seq x y z
N MET A 1 19.56 -55.15 -34.45
CA MET A 1 19.08 -56.56 -34.30
C MET A 1 20.09 -57.34 -33.52
N PRO A 2 19.73 -58.32 -32.69
CA PRO A 2 18.56 -58.48 -31.80
C PRO A 2 19.02 -58.54 -30.34
N GLY A 3 18.31 -58.65 -29.23
CA GLY A 3 16.99 -59.08 -28.90
C GLY A 3 16.87 -59.02 -27.40
N SER A 4 15.69 -58.79 -26.92
CA SER A 4 15.24 -58.94 -25.53
C SER A 4 15.22 -60.43 -25.02
N PRO A 5 15.12 -60.78 -23.71
CA PRO A 5 13.75 -60.89 -23.22
C PRO A 5 13.52 -60.53 -21.74
N ARG A 6 12.22 -60.38 -21.47
CA ARG A 6 11.54 -60.22 -20.17
C ARG A 6 11.67 -61.45 -19.27
N THR A 7 11.62 -61.23 -17.92
CA THR A 7 10.99 -62.21 -17.04
C THR A 7 10.32 -61.50 -15.83
N LYS A 8 9.02 -61.81 -15.69
CA LYS A 8 8.20 -61.53 -14.49
C LYS A 8 8.49 -62.55 -13.41
N LEU A 9 8.39 -62.21 -12.13
CA LEU A 9 7.85 -63.12 -11.13
C LEU A 9 7.19 -62.38 -9.95
N THR A 10 6.16 -62.98 -9.46
CA THR A 10 5.06 -62.53 -8.63
C THR A 10 5.17 -63.12 -7.21
N VAL A 11 4.73 -62.35 -6.19
CA VAL A 11 4.03 -62.81 -4.95
C VAL A 11 4.73 -63.72 -3.92
N LEU A 12 4.74 -63.32 -2.65
CA LEU A 12 4.03 -64.03 -1.56
C LEU A 12 4.04 -63.27 -0.23
N LEU A 13 2.84 -63.19 0.37
CA LEU A 13 2.57 -62.75 1.75
C LEU A 13 3.06 -63.82 2.77
N ALA A 14 3.45 -63.35 3.96
CA ALA A 14 3.18 -64.08 5.21
C ALA A 14 3.19 -63.18 6.43
N ALA A 15 2.11 -63.19 7.16
CA ALA A 15 1.94 -62.59 8.47
C ALA A 15 2.42 -63.59 9.56
N PHE A 16 2.96 -62.98 10.65
CA PHE A 16 2.84 -63.65 11.98
C PHE A 16 2.86 -62.58 13.07
N ALA A 17 1.98 -62.78 14.02
CA ALA A 17 1.69 -61.90 15.16
C ALA A 17 2.38 -62.40 16.45
N ALA A 18 2.45 -61.51 17.36
CA ALA A 18 2.27 -61.59 18.83
C ALA A 18 3.47 -61.43 19.76
N ALA A 19 3.29 -60.48 20.60
CA ALA A 19 3.36 -60.47 22.08
C ALA A 19 4.58 -59.80 22.78
N GLY A 20 4.29 -58.70 23.43
CA GLY A 20 4.57 -58.53 24.87
C GLY A 20 5.79 -57.69 25.26
N GLY A 21 5.55 -56.52 25.88
CA GLY A 21 6.56 -55.93 26.74
C GLY A 21 6.43 -54.42 26.92
N LEU A 22 5.76 -53.99 27.96
CA LEU A 22 5.70 -52.61 28.48
C LEU A 22 7.09 -52.07 28.85
N TRP A 23 7.33 -50.81 28.51
CA TRP A 23 7.90 -49.77 29.39
C TRP A 23 7.93 -48.43 28.64
N ALA A 24 7.28 -47.43 29.16
CA ALA A 24 7.41 -45.99 28.83
C ALA A 24 8.25 -45.32 29.96
N PRO A 25 8.61 -44.04 29.92
CA PRO A 25 8.42 -42.99 28.96
C PRO A 25 9.66 -42.11 28.62
N THR A 26 9.68 -41.39 27.58
CA THR A 26 10.13 -39.97 27.55
C THR A 26 9.73 -39.31 26.22
N GLY A 27 9.26 -38.09 26.32
CA GLY A 27 8.65 -37.39 25.23
C GLY A 27 9.60 -36.97 24.08
N ALA A 28 9.09 -37.14 22.90
CA ALA A 28 9.57 -36.48 21.71
C ALA A 28 8.34 -35.91 20.98
N ALA A 29 8.38 -34.61 20.71
CA ALA A 29 7.35 -33.91 20.01
C ALA A 29 7.10 -34.55 18.63
N ALA A 30 5.87 -34.99 18.41
CA ALA A 30 5.41 -35.45 17.11
C ALA A 30 5.28 -34.21 16.19
N THR A 31 6.11 -34.09 15.19
CA THR A 31 5.85 -33.27 14.00
C THR A 31 4.71 -33.93 13.24
N GLU A 32 3.51 -33.37 13.35
CA GLU A 32 2.43 -33.67 12.43
C GLU A 32 2.86 -33.22 11.01
N LYS A 33 3.22 -34.21 10.20
CA LYS A 33 3.16 -34.04 8.74
C LYS A 33 1.68 -33.95 8.38
N THR A 34 1.20 -32.71 8.18
CA THR A 34 -0.03 -32.46 7.45
C THR A 34 0.10 -33.11 6.08
N ALA A 35 -0.70 -34.13 5.84
CA ALA A 35 -0.89 -34.69 4.51
C ALA A 35 -1.43 -33.58 3.62
N GLU A 36 -0.65 -33.13 2.65
CA GLU A 36 -1.13 -32.36 1.52
C GLU A 36 -2.21 -33.19 0.82
N THR A 37 -3.45 -32.88 1.09
CA THR A 37 -4.55 -33.23 0.19
C THR A 37 -4.25 -32.56 -1.14
N ALA A 38 -3.86 -33.36 -2.13
CA ALA A 38 -3.79 -32.92 -3.51
C ALA A 38 -5.16 -32.31 -3.88
N THR A 39 -5.28 -31.01 -3.82
CA THR A 39 -6.39 -30.25 -4.38
C THR A 39 -6.38 -30.53 -5.87
N ALA A 40 -7.49 -31.03 -6.42
CA ALA A 40 -7.72 -31.11 -7.85
C ALA A 40 -7.32 -29.73 -8.43
N GLY A 41 -6.37 -29.73 -9.37
CA GLY A 41 -5.75 -28.50 -9.87
C GLY A 41 -6.83 -27.51 -10.32
N LYS A 42 -6.75 -26.28 -9.85
CA LYS A 42 -7.59 -25.19 -10.35
C LYS A 42 -7.43 -25.11 -11.86
N PRO A 43 -8.49 -24.77 -12.63
CA PRO A 43 -8.38 -24.69 -14.08
C PRO A 43 -7.37 -23.63 -14.49
N ALA A 44 -6.46 -23.98 -15.37
CA ALA A 44 -5.56 -23.04 -16.02
C ALA A 44 -6.34 -22.18 -17.03
N HIS A 45 -6.05 -20.88 -17.07
CA HIS A 45 -6.68 -19.94 -17.95
C HIS A 45 -5.70 -19.45 -19.02
N ARG A 46 -6.21 -19.16 -20.22
CA ARG A 46 -5.41 -18.52 -21.26
C ARG A 46 -5.46 -17.01 -21.09
N VAL A 47 -4.31 -16.35 -20.94
CA VAL A 47 -4.16 -14.90 -20.87
C VAL A 47 -3.60 -14.40 -22.20
N THR A 48 -4.31 -13.47 -22.85
CA THR A 48 -3.90 -12.79 -24.07
C THR A 48 -4.28 -11.31 -23.99
N TYR A 49 -3.87 -10.54 -24.97
CA TYR A 49 -4.26 -9.12 -25.11
C TYR A 49 -4.29 -8.72 -26.58
N ASP A 50 -4.89 -7.61 -26.87
CA ASP A 50 -4.79 -6.87 -28.10
C ASP A 50 -4.76 -5.36 -27.82
N ARG A 51 -4.83 -4.53 -28.87
CA ARG A 51 -4.83 -3.07 -28.71
C ARG A 51 -5.96 -2.51 -27.83
N TYR A 52 -6.98 -3.27 -27.52
CA TYR A 52 -8.12 -2.82 -26.76
C TYR A 52 -8.05 -3.19 -25.27
N SER A 53 -7.71 -4.43 -24.96
CA SER A 53 -7.74 -4.90 -23.57
C SER A 53 -7.03 -6.24 -23.38
N MET A 54 -6.79 -6.57 -22.10
CA MET A 54 -6.49 -7.94 -21.69
C MET A 54 -7.66 -8.88 -21.98
N MET A 55 -7.38 -10.17 -22.15
CA MET A 55 -8.37 -11.23 -22.32
C MET A 55 -8.02 -12.45 -21.48
N VAL A 56 -9.03 -13.00 -20.80
CA VAL A 56 -8.95 -14.28 -20.08
C VAL A 56 -9.92 -15.25 -20.75
N ASP A 57 -9.40 -16.36 -21.30
CA ASP A 57 -10.18 -17.35 -22.08
C ASP A 57 -10.99 -16.71 -23.23
N GLY A 58 -10.39 -15.73 -23.87
CA GLY A 58 -11.01 -14.97 -24.97
C GLY A 58 -12.06 -13.95 -24.53
N ARG A 59 -12.34 -13.81 -23.24
CA ARG A 59 -13.22 -12.78 -22.69
C ARG A 59 -12.41 -11.54 -22.32
N ARG A 60 -12.79 -10.39 -22.80
CA ARG A 60 -12.17 -9.11 -22.52
C ARG A 60 -12.29 -8.74 -21.05
N VAL A 61 -11.22 -8.16 -20.52
CA VAL A 61 -11.12 -7.67 -19.15
C VAL A 61 -10.66 -6.23 -19.19
N LEU A 62 -11.43 -5.31 -18.61
CA LEU A 62 -10.93 -4.02 -18.20
C LEU A 62 -10.28 -4.25 -16.82
N LEU A 63 -8.95 -4.14 -16.75
CA LEU A 63 -8.21 -4.33 -15.51
C LEU A 63 -8.30 -3.08 -14.66
N TRP A 64 -9.09 -3.15 -13.60
CA TRP A 64 -9.29 -2.10 -12.62
C TRP A 64 -8.59 -2.52 -11.34
N SER A 65 -7.35 -2.08 -11.16
CA SER A 65 -6.49 -2.52 -10.06
C SER A 65 -6.02 -1.37 -9.19
N GLY A 66 -5.56 -1.67 -8.00
CA GLY A 66 -4.99 -0.69 -7.09
C GLY A 66 -3.79 -1.23 -6.34
N GLU A 67 -2.82 -0.36 -6.08
CA GLU A 67 -1.57 -0.73 -5.42
C GLU A 67 -1.79 -0.98 -3.93
N PHE A 68 -1.16 -2.04 -3.43
CA PHE A 68 -1.14 -2.45 -2.02
C PHE A 68 0.24 -2.94 -1.62
N HIS A 69 0.86 -2.28 -0.65
CA HIS A 69 2.18 -2.65 -0.12
C HIS A 69 2.05 -3.54 1.12
N TYR A 70 2.08 -4.87 0.95
CA TYR A 70 2.00 -5.83 2.07
C TYR A 70 3.10 -5.63 3.11
N PHE A 71 4.29 -5.20 2.69
CA PHE A 71 5.43 -4.93 3.57
C PHE A 71 5.20 -3.73 4.50
N ARG A 72 4.23 -2.84 4.20
CA ARG A 72 3.78 -1.74 5.04
C ARG A 72 2.63 -2.10 5.99
N LEU A 73 2.27 -3.38 6.06
CA LEU A 73 1.25 -3.90 6.97
C LEU A 73 1.73 -5.20 7.61
N PRO A 74 2.53 -5.14 8.72
CA PRO A 74 3.21 -6.31 9.30
C PRO A 74 2.26 -7.21 10.11
N SER A 75 1.07 -7.45 9.59
CA SER A 75 0.04 -8.34 10.12
C SER A 75 -0.64 -9.09 8.97
N PRO A 76 -0.21 -10.30 8.63
CA PRO A 76 -0.65 -11.01 7.44
C PRO A 76 -2.16 -11.24 7.35
N ASP A 77 -2.86 -11.41 8.48
CA ASP A 77 -4.33 -11.56 8.46
C ASP A 77 -5.04 -10.29 8.01
N LEU A 78 -4.44 -9.11 8.26
CA LEU A 78 -4.98 -7.83 7.81
C LEU A 78 -4.81 -7.59 6.30
N TRP A 79 -3.93 -8.33 5.61
CA TRP A 79 -3.87 -8.28 4.15
C TRP A 79 -5.21 -8.68 3.54
N ARG A 80 -5.87 -9.69 4.12
CA ARG A 80 -7.22 -10.08 3.70
C ARG A 80 -8.23 -8.94 3.85
N ASP A 81 -8.17 -8.18 4.93
CA ASP A 81 -9.07 -7.03 5.15
C ASP A 81 -8.95 -5.99 4.03
N VAL A 82 -7.71 -5.64 3.67
CA VAL A 82 -7.43 -4.69 2.58
C VAL A 82 -7.88 -5.25 1.23
N LEU A 83 -7.54 -6.49 0.91
CA LEU A 83 -7.93 -7.14 -0.36
C LEU A 83 -9.46 -7.24 -0.50
N GLU A 84 -10.18 -7.60 0.58
CA GLU A 84 -11.64 -7.65 0.57
C GLU A 84 -12.27 -6.26 0.40
N LYS A 85 -11.66 -5.19 0.95
CA LYS A 85 -12.09 -3.80 0.74
C LYS A 85 -11.86 -3.35 -0.70
N ILE A 86 -10.71 -3.65 -1.29
CA ILE A 86 -10.43 -3.40 -2.71
C ILE A 86 -11.46 -4.13 -3.58
N LYS A 87 -11.73 -5.42 -3.31
CA LYS A 87 -12.73 -6.20 -4.04
C LYS A 87 -14.14 -5.62 -3.91
N ALA A 88 -14.54 -5.20 -2.71
CA ALA A 88 -15.85 -4.63 -2.44
C ALA A 88 -16.08 -3.28 -3.15
N ALA A 89 -15.00 -2.54 -3.46
CA ALA A 89 -15.06 -1.35 -4.31
C ALA A 89 -15.22 -1.66 -5.80
N GLY A 90 -15.47 -2.92 -6.18
CA GLY A 90 -15.65 -3.31 -7.58
C GLY A 90 -14.35 -3.51 -8.35
N PHE A 91 -13.20 -3.42 -7.72
CA PHE A 91 -11.94 -3.74 -8.37
C PHE A 91 -11.87 -5.22 -8.71
N ASN A 92 -11.26 -5.52 -9.84
CA ASN A 92 -10.98 -6.91 -10.26
C ASN A 92 -9.50 -7.26 -10.19
N GLY A 93 -8.63 -6.29 -9.84
CA GLY A 93 -7.20 -6.48 -9.73
C GLY A 93 -6.57 -5.76 -8.53
N VAL A 94 -5.36 -6.18 -8.20
CA VAL A 94 -4.46 -5.52 -7.27
C VAL A 94 -3.05 -5.55 -7.87
N SER A 95 -2.31 -4.47 -7.68
CA SER A 95 -0.91 -4.36 -8.06
C SER A 95 -0.05 -4.53 -6.81
N LEU A 96 1.02 -5.33 -6.89
CA LEU A 96 1.83 -5.73 -5.76
C LEU A 96 3.32 -5.58 -6.07
N TYR A 97 3.99 -4.67 -5.38
CA TYR A 97 5.44 -4.66 -5.32
C TYR A 97 5.98 -5.76 -4.40
N PHE A 98 7.09 -6.39 -4.79
CA PHE A 98 7.84 -7.33 -3.95
C PHE A 98 9.18 -6.71 -3.57
N HIS A 99 9.31 -6.33 -2.32
CA HIS A 99 10.43 -5.54 -1.82
C HIS A 99 11.66 -6.41 -1.54
N TRP A 100 12.67 -6.36 -2.41
CA TRP A 100 13.88 -7.20 -2.29
C TRP A 100 14.58 -7.08 -0.93
N GLY A 101 14.86 -5.85 -0.47
CA GLY A 101 15.53 -5.63 0.82
C GLY A 101 14.74 -6.10 2.03
N TYR A 102 13.41 -6.17 1.94
CA TYR A 102 12.54 -6.73 2.97
C TYR A 102 12.70 -8.24 3.13
N HIS A 103 12.98 -8.92 2.02
CA HIS A 103 13.16 -10.36 1.98
C HIS A 103 14.61 -10.80 2.11
N SER A 104 15.59 -9.94 1.81
CA SER A 104 17.02 -10.27 1.79
C SER A 104 17.84 -9.36 2.71
N PRO A 105 17.88 -9.64 4.00
CA PRO A 105 18.60 -8.81 4.98
C PRO A 105 20.13 -8.91 4.88
N ALA A 106 20.65 -9.94 4.21
CA ALA A 106 22.08 -10.14 3.96
C ALA A 106 22.29 -10.92 2.65
N PRO A 107 23.48 -10.84 2.03
CA PRO A 107 23.80 -11.63 0.83
C PRO A 107 23.54 -13.12 1.06
N GLY A 108 22.85 -13.77 0.12
CA GLY A 108 22.52 -15.21 0.19
C GLY A 108 21.45 -15.57 1.24
N VAL A 109 20.84 -14.60 1.90
CA VAL A 109 19.78 -14.83 2.90
C VAL A 109 18.46 -14.30 2.38
N TYR A 110 17.45 -15.18 2.32
CA TYR A 110 16.10 -14.85 1.89
C TYR A 110 15.06 -15.40 2.86
N ASP A 111 14.04 -14.58 3.18
CA ASP A 111 12.95 -14.95 4.09
C ASP A 111 11.59 -14.65 3.45
N PHE A 112 10.78 -15.68 3.31
CA PHE A 112 9.41 -15.63 2.81
C PHE A 112 8.42 -16.19 3.83
N THR A 113 8.68 -16.02 5.13
CA THR A 113 7.87 -16.56 6.22
C THR A 113 7.19 -15.46 7.04
N GLY A 114 6.12 -15.80 7.75
CA GLY A 114 5.45 -14.89 8.67
C GLY A 114 4.95 -13.61 7.97
N VAL A 115 5.45 -12.46 8.40
CA VAL A 115 5.10 -11.15 7.80
C VAL A 115 5.68 -10.96 6.39
N ARG A 116 6.50 -11.90 5.92
CA ARG A 116 7.13 -11.94 4.60
C ARG A 116 6.56 -13.04 3.69
N ASP A 117 5.48 -13.71 4.09
CA ASP A 117 4.89 -14.85 3.37
C ASP A 117 4.09 -14.38 2.15
N VAL A 118 4.78 -14.13 1.05
CA VAL A 118 4.17 -13.68 -0.21
C VAL A 118 3.38 -14.80 -0.91
N ASP A 119 3.71 -16.06 -0.67
CA ASP A 119 2.92 -17.20 -1.16
C ASP A 119 1.52 -17.20 -0.51
N ARG A 120 1.44 -16.93 0.78
CA ARG A 120 0.17 -16.69 1.49
C ARG A 120 -0.59 -15.48 0.95
N LEU A 121 0.11 -14.38 0.68
CA LEU A 121 -0.51 -13.18 0.11
C LEU A 121 -1.17 -13.49 -1.23
N LEU A 122 -0.46 -14.18 -2.13
CA LEU A 122 -0.99 -14.53 -3.45
C LEU A 122 -2.17 -15.51 -3.35
N ARG A 123 -2.16 -16.47 -2.41
CA ARG A 123 -3.36 -17.27 -2.12
C ARG A 123 -4.55 -16.41 -1.66
N MET A 124 -4.31 -15.38 -0.85
CA MET A 124 -5.39 -14.47 -0.42
C MET A 124 -5.97 -13.66 -1.59
N THR A 125 -5.17 -13.27 -2.58
CA THR A 125 -5.69 -12.60 -3.79
C THR A 125 -6.54 -13.55 -4.63
N GLU A 126 -6.15 -14.83 -4.74
CA GLU A 126 -6.94 -15.86 -5.40
C GLU A 126 -8.29 -16.08 -4.70
N GLU A 127 -8.28 -16.20 -3.37
CA GLU A 127 -9.50 -16.36 -2.57
C GLU A 127 -10.42 -15.15 -2.63
N ALA A 128 -9.87 -13.95 -2.76
CA ALA A 128 -10.63 -12.71 -2.97
C ALA A 128 -11.16 -12.56 -4.40
N GLY A 129 -10.67 -13.38 -5.35
CA GLY A 129 -11.01 -13.28 -6.76
C GLY A 129 -10.50 -11.99 -7.40
N LEU A 130 -9.27 -11.61 -7.07
CA LEU A 130 -8.56 -10.45 -7.62
C LEU A 130 -7.44 -10.93 -8.53
N TYR A 131 -7.32 -10.36 -9.71
CA TYR A 131 -6.13 -10.48 -10.54
C TYR A 131 -4.95 -9.78 -9.88
N VAL A 132 -3.73 -10.17 -10.23
CA VAL A 132 -2.50 -9.55 -9.70
C VAL A 132 -1.62 -9.09 -10.85
N VAL A 133 -1.19 -7.84 -10.81
CA VAL A 133 0.00 -7.37 -11.52
C VAL A 133 1.17 -7.52 -10.56
N ALA A 134 2.06 -8.47 -10.84
CA ALA A 134 3.21 -8.75 -9.99
C ALA A 134 4.40 -7.86 -10.37
N ARG A 135 4.92 -7.08 -9.41
CA ARG A 135 5.98 -6.09 -9.64
C ARG A 135 7.22 -6.40 -8.77
N PRO A 136 8.05 -7.40 -9.13
CA PRO A 136 9.20 -7.80 -8.29
C PRO A 136 10.44 -6.92 -8.47
N GLY A 137 10.38 -5.88 -9.25
CA GLY A 137 11.51 -5.02 -9.54
C GLY A 137 12.49 -5.63 -10.55
N PRO A 138 13.81 -5.59 -10.23
CA PRO A 138 14.55 -5.53 -8.95
C PRO A 138 14.45 -4.23 -8.13
N TYR A 139 14.36 -3.09 -8.77
CA TYR A 139 14.10 -1.79 -8.18
C TYR A 139 12.60 -1.54 -8.16
N ILE A 140 12.05 -0.95 -7.09
CA ILE A 140 10.61 -0.70 -6.98
C ILE A 140 10.26 0.74 -6.63
N ASN A 141 11.24 1.61 -6.35
CA ASN A 141 11.03 2.94 -5.78
C ASN A 141 10.16 2.88 -4.51
N ALA A 142 8.88 3.05 -4.64
CA ALA A 142 7.85 2.89 -3.60
C ALA A 142 8.13 3.75 -2.35
N GLU A 143 8.93 4.80 -2.47
CA GLU A 143 9.37 5.70 -1.40
C GLU A 143 9.75 4.90 -0.14
N THR A 144 10.57 3.90 -0.32
CA THR A 144 11.10 3.05 0.75
C THR A 144 12.62 3.05 0.74
N THR A 145 13.23 2.73 1.86
CA THR A 145 14.70 2.75 1.97
C THR A 145 15.38 2.03 0.81
N GLY A 146 16.27 2.74 0.11
CA GLY A 146 17.01 2.24 -1.05
C GLY A 146 16.15 1.89 -2.27
N GLY A 147 14.90 2.40 -2.36
CA GLY A 147 13.99 2.05 -3.44
C GLY A 147 13.70 0.56 -3.53
N GLY A 148 13.68 -0.14 -2.39
CA GLY A 148 13.46 -1.58 -2.30
C GLY A 148 14.71 -2.43 -2.43
N PHE A 149 15.85 -1.87 -2.74
CA PHE A 149 17.13 -2.60 -2.73
C PHE A 149 17.52 -3.05 -1.33
N PRO A 150 18.16 -4.22 -1.18
CA PRO A 150 18.76 -4.59 0.08
C PRO A 150 19.94 -3.68 0.39
N ALA A 151 20.03 -3.21 1.62
CA ALA A 151 21.04 -2.24 2.00
C ALA A 151 22.50 -2.71 1.79
N TRP A 152 22.73 -4.03 1.82
CA TRP A 152 24.04 -4.61 1.53
C TRP A 152 24.45 -4.46 0.05
N LEU A 153 23.49 -4.21 -0.87
CA LEU A 153 23.77 -4.08 -2.30
C LEU A 153 24.70 -2.89 -2.61
N LYS A 154 24.64 -1.82 -1.84
CA LYS A 154 25.51 -0.67 -1.98
C LYS A 154 27.02 -1.00 -1.90
N ASN A 155 27.37 -2.11 -1.23
CA ASN A 155 28.75 -2.59 -1.12
C ASN A 155 29.17 -3.51 -2.28
N VAL A 156 28.27 -3.78 -3.22
CA VAL A 156 28.57 -4.55 -4.43
C VAL A 156 29.20 -3.62 -5.46
N PRO A 157 30.38 -3.96 -6.00
CA PRO A 157 31.02 -3.17 -7.05
C PRO A 157 30.19 -3.13 -8.33
N GLY A 158 30.26 -2.04 -9.07
CA GLY A 158 29.53 -1.80 -10.30
C GLY A 158 28.24 -1.01 -10.08
N ARG A 159 27.62 -0.58 -11.17
CA ARG A 159 26.41 0.22 -11.16
C ARG A 159 25.16 -0.66 -10.98
N ALA A 160 24.28 -0.29 -10.08
CA ALA A 160 22.94 -0.89 -9.98
C ALA A 160 22.10 -0.53 -11.22
N ARG A 161 21.01 -1.27 -11.45
CA ARG A 161 20.10 -1.10 -12.60
C ARG A 161 20.86 -1.11 -13.94
N SER A 162 21.82 -2.01 -14.07
CA SER A 162 22.65 -2.17 -15.26
C SER A 162 23.10 -3.62 -15.44
N SER A 163 23.77 -3.91 -16.56
CA SER A 163 24.39 -5.21 -16.85
C SER A 163 25.76 -5.40 -16.17
N ASP A 164 26.15 -4.54 -15.23
CA ASP A 164 27.41 -4.72 -14.50
C ASP A 164 27.43 -6.07 -13.76
N PRO A 165 28.56 -6.81 -13.84
CA PRO A 165 28.60 -8.20 -13.36
C PRO A 165 28.27 -8.39 -11.89
N GLY A 166 28.62 -7.41 -11.04
CA GLY A 166 28.31 -7.44 -9.60
C GLY A 166 26.80 -7.41 -9.35
N TYR A 167 26.15 -6.41 -9.91
CA TYR A 167 24.71 -6.22 -9.82
C TYR A 167 23.95 -7.36 -10.52
N THR A 168 24.40 -7.79 -11.70
CA THR A 168 23.80 -8.91 -12.43
C THR A 168 23.72 -10.18 -11.59
N ARG A 169 24.78 -10.54 -10.87
CA ARG A 169 24.73 -11.70 -9.95
C ARG A 169 23.69 -11.51 -8.86
N ALA A 170 23.67 -10.32 -8.26
CA ALA A 170 22.79 -10.05 -7.12
C ALA A 170 21.29 -10.06 -7.51
N TYR A 171 20.90 -9.35 -8.59
CA TYR A 171 19.48 -9.33 -8.96
C TYR A 171 18.98 -10.66 -9.55
N ARG A 172 19.85 -11.41 -10.24
CA ARG A 172 19.49 -12.75 -10.72
C ARG A 172 19.26 -13.70 -9.56
N GLU A 173 20.02 -13.59 -8.48
CA GLU A 173 19.78 -14.35 -7.25
C GLU A 173 18.43 -13.99 -6.66
N TRP A 174 18.10 -12.70 -6.50
CA TRP A 174 16.77 -12.24 -6.07
C TRP A 174 15.65 -12.83 -6.93
N LEU A 175 15.75 -12.64 -8.26
CA LEU A 175 14.72 -13.14 -9.18
C LEU A 175 14.60 -14.67 -9.15
N SER A 176 15.69 -15.40 -8.89
CA SER A 176 15.63 -16.86 -8.72
C SER A 176 14.85 -17.32 -7.51
N HIS A 177 14.68 -16.48 -6.49
CA HIS A 177 13.87 -16.77 -5.30
C HIS A 177 12.41 -16.32 -5.45
N ILE A 178 12.16 -15.12 -5.95
CA ILE A 178 10.81 -14.57 -6.01
C ILE A 178 10.00 -15.07 -7.23
N ASN A 179 10.63 -15.17 -8.41
CA ASN A 179 9.92 -15.55 -9.63
C ASN A 179 9.28 -16.95 -9.58
N PRO A 180 9.90 -17.98 -8.98
CA PRO A 180 9.23 -19.29 -8.81
C PRO A 180 7.98 -19.22 -7.94
N ILE A 181 7.92 -18.30 -6.96
CA ILE A 181 6.72 -18.07 -6.17
C ILE A 181 5.64 -17.45 -7.07
N ILE A 182 5.95 -16.37 -7.78
CA ILE A 182 5.02 -15.71 -8.70
C ILE A 182 4.54 -16.68 -9.78
N ALA A 183 5.45 -17.48 -10.34
CA ALA A 183 5.14 -18.43 -11.41
C ALA A 183 4.10 -19.49 -11.02
N ARG A 184 4.09 -19.93 -9.76
CA ARG A 184 3.07 -20.88 -9.27
C ARG A 184 1.67 -20.28 -9.20
N HIS A 185 1.60 -18.97 -8.99
CA HIS A 185 0.36 -18.23 -8.81
C HIS A 185 -0.15 -17.53 -10.07
N GLN A 186 0.41 -17.84 -11.24
CA GLN A 186 -0.08 -17.31 -12.50
C GLN A 186 -1.49 -17.82 -12.83
N LEU A 187 -2.28 -16.97 -13.47
CA LEU A 187 -3.61 -17.31 -13.94
C LEU A 187 -3.59 -18.48 -14.93
N THR A 188 -2.54 -18.57 -15.72
CA THR A 188 -2.25 -19.71 -16.64
C THR A 188 -2.00 -21.02 -15.91
N ARG A 189 -1.84 -20.99 -14.59
CA ARG A 189 -1.69 -22.18 -13.71
C ARG A 189 -2.79 -22.26 -12.65
N GLY A 190 -3.89 -21.52 -12.83
CA GLY A 190 -5.02 -21.51 -11.91
C GLY A 190 -4.86 -20.59 -10.70
N GLY A 191 -3.83 -19.72 -10.70
CA GLY A 191 -3.63 -18.67 -9.70
C GLY A 191 -4.30 -17.35 -10.09
N SER A 192 -3.74 -16.23 -9.63
CA SER A 192 -4.30 -14.88 -9.80
C SER A 192 -3.43 -13.93 -10.63
N VAL A 193 -2.14 -14.21 -10.81
CA VAL A 193 -1.23 -13.31 -11.53
C VAL A 193 -1.57 -13.27 -13.01
N ILE A 194 -1.99 -12.08 -13.49
CA ILE A 194 -2.40 -11.84 -14.88
C ILE A 194 -1.32 -11.14 -15.71
N ALA A 195 -0.41 -10.40 -15.05
CA ALA A 195 0.70 -9.70 -15.69
C ALA A 195 1.91 -9.63 -14.74
N TYR A 196 3.10 -9.46 -15.31
CA TYR A 196 4.37 -9.32 -14.61
C TYR A 196 5.04 -8.03 -15.04
N ASN A 197 5.31 -7.11 -14.11
CA ASN A 197 5.99 -5.86 -14.38
C ASN A 197 7.49 -6.02 -14.18
N ALA A 198 8.26 -5.71 -15.21
CA ALA A 198 9.73 -5.75 -15.17
C ALA A 198 10.27 -4.38 -14.83
N GLU A 199 11.11 -4.29 -13.81
CA GLU A 199 11.69 -3.04 -13.31
C GLU A 199 10.64 -2.06 -12.77
N ASN A 200 11.01 -0.81 -12.53
CA ASN A 200 10.13 0.29 -12.17
C ASN A 200 10.68 1.60 -12.69
N GLU A 201 9.86 2.38 -13.41
CA GLU A 201 10.19 3.72 -13.87
C GLU A 201 11.63 3.82 -14.46
N TYR A 202 11.98 2.85 -15.28
CA TYR A 202 13.36 2.74 -15.82
C TYR A 202 13.50 3.65 -17.05
N ALA A 203 13.62 4.95 -16.79
CA ALA A 203 13.55 6.00 -17.81
C ALA A 203 14.90 6.70 -18.08
N ALA A 204 15.76 6.86 -17.06
CA ALA A 204 17.05 7.55 -17.17
C ALA A 204 18.24 6.59 -17.02
N ASN A 205 19.38 6.91 -17.65
CA ASN A 205 20.61 6.13 -17.60
C ASN A 205 20.44 4.63 -17.89
N THR A 206 19.52 4.28 -18.76
CA THR A 206 19.04 2.93 -18.99
C THR A 206 20.08 2.04 -19.70
N ASP A 207 19.97 0.74 -19.42
CA ASP A 207 20.75 -0.33 -20.04
C ASP A 207 19.78 -1.38 -20.62
N ALA A 208 19.64 -1.38 -21.94
CA ALA A 208 18.70 -2.27 -22.63
C ALA A 208 19.05 -3.76 -22.46
N ALA A 209 20.33 -4.09 -22.29
CA ALA A 209 20.76 -5.46 -22.05
C ALA A 209 20.31 -5.95 -20.66
N TYR A 210 20.37 -5.09 -19.66
CA TYR A 210 19.82 -5.36 -18.33
C TYR A 210 18.30 -5.57 -18.39
N MET A 211 17.55 -4.66 -19.01
CA MET A 211 16.08 -4.77 -19.12
C MET A 211 15.67 -6.06 -19.84
N GLN A 212 16.43 -6.46 -20.88
CA GLN A 212 16.21 -7.74 -21.58
C GLN A 212 16.51 -8.94 -20.67
N ASP A 213 17.56 -8.85 -19.85
CA ASP A 213 17.94 -9.97 -18.97
C ASP A 213 16.93 -10.16 -17.83
N VAL A 214 16.38 -9.09 -17.24
CA VAL A 214 15.30 -9.17 -16.25
C VAL A 214 14.12 -9.99 -16.81
N GLN A 215 13.68 -9.68 -18.02
CA GLN A 215 12.63 -10.43 -18.71
C GLN A 215 13.03 -11.88 -19.00
N LYS A 216 14.26 -12.12 -19.41
CA LYS A 216 14.78 -13.47 -19.63
C LYS A 216 14.77 -14.30 -18.36
N GLN A 217 15.15 -13.72 -17.21
CA GLN A 217 15.10 -14.42 -15.92
C GLN A 217 13.64 -14.73 -15.52
N ALA A 218 12.70 -13.83 -15.76
CA ALA A 218 11.27 -14.09 -15.53
C ALA A 218 10.79 -15.28 -16.38
N ARG A 219 11.08 -15.28 -17.69
CA ARG A 219 10.71 -16.40 -18.59
C ARG A 219 11.37 -17.72 -18.19
N ALA A 220 12.65 -17.68 -17.81
CA ALA A 220 13.39 -18.88 -17.35
C ALA A 220 12.78 -19.49 -16.08
N ALA A 221 12.20 -18.68 -15.19
CA ALA A 221 11.48 -19.15 -14.02
C ALA A 221 10.06 -19.65 -14.33
N GLY A 222 9.63 -19.57 -15.59
CA GLY A 222 8.32 -20.05 -16.05
C GLY A 222 7.20 -19.02 -15.97
N ILE A 223 7.53 -17.72 -15.94
CA ILE A 223 6.53 -16.67 -16.12
C ILE A 223 6.09 -16.68 -17.59
N ASP A 224 4.81 -16.92 -17.85
CA ASP A 224 4.23 -16.99 -19.20
C ASP A 224 3.13 -15.95 -19.46
N VAL A 225 2.63 -15.26 -18.41
CA VAL A 225 1.74 -14.11 -18.56
C VAL A 225 2.45 -12.92 -19.24
N PRO A 226 1.72 -11.95 -19.81
CA PRO A 226 2.34 -10.77 -20.42
C PRO A 226 3.27 -10.02 -19.46
N ILE A 227 4.40 -9.56 -20.00
CA ILE A 227 5.34 -8.68 -19.28
C ILE A 227 4.99 -7.24 -19.59
N THR A 228 4.89 -6.42 -18.54
CA THR A 228 4.63 -4.99 -18.58
C THR A 228 5.82 -4.20 -18.05
N HIS A 229 5.80 -2.91 -18.25
CA HIS A 229 6.64 -1.93 -17.59
C HIS A 229 5.82 -0.68 -17.29
N ASN A 230 6.22 0.09 -16.29
CA ASN A 230 5.67 1.40 -15.97
C ASN A 230 6.72 2.48 -16.21
N GLN A 231 6.46 3.35 -17.16
CA GLN A 231 7.31 4.49 -17.47
C GLN A 231 6.90 5.70 -16.65
N CYS A 232 7.85 6.27 -15.93
CA CYS A 232 7.64 7.56 -15.25
C CYS A 232 7.59 8.71 -16.24
N CYS A 233 6.70 9.62 -15.93
CA CYS A 233 6.79 11.02 -16.34
C CYS A 233 6.51 11.25 -17.85
N ASP A 234 7.18 12.20 -18.49
CA ASP A 234 6.98 12.55 -19.87
C ASP A 234 7.63 11.53 -20.83
N ALA A 235 6.90 11.09 -21.84
CA ALA A 235 7.41 10.18 -22.90
C ALA A 235 8.64 10.73 -23.63
N SER A 236 8.96 12.01 -23.49
CA SER A 236 10.20 12.60 -23.99
C SER A 236 11.45 12.09 -23.28
N TRP A 237 11.31 11.44 -22.15
CA TRP A 237 12.41 10.85 -21.35
C TRP A 237 12.61 9.38 -21.66
N THR A 238 12.72 9.05 -22.89
CA THR A 238 12.88 7.68 -23.40
C THR A 238 13.93 6.82 -22.70
N PRO A 239 13.83 5.49 -22.77
CA PRO A 239 12.97 4.69 -23.63
C PRO A 239 11.59 4.41 -23.02
N THR A 240 10.58 4.29 -23.87
CA THR A 240 9.22 3.86 -23.45
C THR A 240 9.12 2.35 -23.28
N TRP A 241 10.15 1.60 -23.65
CA TRP A 241 10.17 0.13 -23.70
C TRP A 241 9.05 -0.49 -24.55
N ALA A 242 8.50 0.29 -25.48
CA ALA A 242 7.50 -0.19 -26.45
C ALA A 242 8.13 -0.91 -27.63
N SER A 243 9.42 -0.67 -27.92
CA SER A 243 10.13 -1.27 -29.05
C SER A 243 11.63 -1.38 -28.80
N GLY A 244 12.34 -2.12 -29.64
CA GLY A 244 13.79 -2.30 -29.55
C GLY A 244 14.21 -3.35 -28.52
N GLN A 245 15.52 -3.34 -28.18
CA GLN A 245 16.06 -4.26 -27.20
C GLN A 245 15.50 -3.95 -25.80
N GLY A 246 15.05 -4.97 -25.11
CA GLY A 246 14.42 -4.84 -23.78
C GLY A 246 12.95 -4.43 -23.83
N ALA A 247 12.34 -4.31 -25.02
CA ALA A 247 10.92 -4.00 -25.15
C ALA A 247 10.03 -5.01 -24.39
N VAL A 248 8.98 -4.49 -23.77
CA VAL A 248 7.98 -5.29 -23.06
C VAL A 248 6.71 -5.49 -23.92
N GLN A 249 5.87 -6.42 -23.53
CA GLN A 249 4.66 -6.74 -24.29
C GLN A 249 3.56 -5.69 -24.12
N ILE A 250 3.44 -5.11 -22.92
CA ILE A 250 2.45 -4.06 -22.61
C ILE A 250 3.18 -2.93 -21.90
N PRO A 251 3.63 -1.91 -22.64
CA PRO A 251 4.21 -0.72 -22.03
C PRO A 251 3.10 0.12 -21.35
N GLY A 252 3.37 0.62 -20.15
CA GLY A 252 2.47 1.45 -19.37
C GLY A 252 3.12 2.78 -18.99
N VAL A 253 2.30 3.74 -18.59
CA VAL A 253 2.69 5.09 -18.17
C VAL A 253 2.25 5.33 -16.73
N ASP A 254 3.10 6.00 -15.97
CA ASP A 254 2.77 6.56 -14.66
C ASP A 254 2.36 8.03 -14.83
N ASP A 255 1.21 8.39 -14.29
CA ASP A 255 0.65 9.72 -14.48
C ASP A 255 0.14 10.30 -13.14
N TYR A 256 0.73 11.44 -12.76
CA TYR A 256 0.48 12.13 -11.50
C TYR A 256 0.00 13.57 -11.74
N PRO A 257 -1.22 13.78 -12.25
CA PRO A 257 -1.70 15.07 -12.76
C PRO A 257 -1.78 16.18 -11.70
N GLN A 258 -1.77 15.87 -10.41
CA GLN A 258 -1.77 16.84 -9.32
C GLN A 258 -0.41 17.02 -8.63
N ALA A 259 0.63 16.30 -9.08
CA ALA A 259 1.91 16.27 -8.39
C ALA A 259 1.75 15.95 -6.87
N PHE A 260 2.53 16.59 -6.00
CA PHE A 260 2.64 16.23 -4.58
C PHE A 260 2.52 17.43 -3.63
N GLU A 261 1.84 18.53 -4.07
CA GLU A 261 1.71 19.74 -3.24
C GLU A 261 0.54 19.64 -2.25
N CYS A 262 0.70 18.82 -1.23
CA CYS A 262 -0.33 18.55 -0.22
C CYS A 262 -0.63 19.75 0.70
N ARG A 263 0.17 20.82 0.69
CA ARG A 263 -0.10 22.05 1.46
C ARG A 263 -1.15 22.94 0.84
N GLU A 264 -1.30 22.84 -0.47
CA GLU A 264 -2.24 23.63 -1.26
C GLU A 264 -3.22 22.73 -2.01
N PRO A 265 -4.01 21.90 -1.30
CA PRO A 265 -4.82 20.86 -1.91
C PRO A 265 -5.94 21.40 -2.82
N ASP A 266 -6.35 22.65 -2.62
CA ASP A 266 -7.36 23.31 -3.46
C ASP A 266 -6.80 23.82 -4.81
N VAL A 267 -5.48 23.94 -4.92
CA VAL A 267 -4.82 24.40 -6.12
C VAL A 267 -4.54 23.21 -7.03
N TRP A 268 -5.43 22.99 -7.99
CA TRP A 268 -5.20 21.96 -8.99
C TRP A 268 -4.05 22.35 -9.91
N GLY A 269 -3.01 21.52 -9.90
CA GLY A 269 -1.75 21.78 -10.59
C GLY A 269 -1.85 21.84 -12.11
N THR A 270 -0.76 22.25 -12.72
CA THR A 270 -0.56 22.25 -14.18
C THR A 270 0.18 21.01 -14.66
N TRP A 271 0.45 20.08 -13.76
CA TRP A 271 1.20 18.87 -14.05
C TRP A 271 0.36 17.93 -14.90
N GLY A 272 0.77 17.72 -16.14
CA GLY A 272 0.11 16.84 -17.09
C GLY A 272 -1.37 17.13 -17.36
N GLU A 273 -1.92 16.46 -18.35
CA GLU A 273 -3.36 16.52 -18.65
C GLU A 273 -4.15 15.42 -17.95
N GLY A 274 -3.47 14.46 -17.31
CA GLY A 274 -4.06 13.28 -16.70
C GLY A 274 -4.68 12.34 -17.73
N VAL A 275 -4.12 12.32 -18.94
CA VAL A 275 -4.54 11.45 -20.04
C VAL A 275 -3.35 10.61 -20.47
N THR A 276 -3.42 9.33 -20.18
CA THR A 276 -2.36 8.38 -20.47
C THR A 276 -2.15 8.22 -21.97
N GLU A 277 -0.91 8.37 -22.41
CA GLU A 277 -0.54 8.19 -23.80
C GLU A 277 -0.58 6.71 -24.23
N ARG A 278 -0.91 6.49 -25.48
CA ARG A 278 -0.77 5.17 -26.11
C ARG A 278 0.67 4.96 -26.55
N LEU A 279 1.37 4.02 -25.94
CA LEU A 279 2.76 3.71 -26.25
C LEU A 279 2.95 2.63 -27.31
N SER A 280 1.90 1.85 -27.62
CA SER A 280 1.94 0.76 -28.61
C SER A 280 0.60 0.62 -29.30
N ASP A 281 0.61 0.37 -30.62
CA ASP A 281 -0.61 0.12 -31.40
C ASP A 281 -1.16 -1.30 -31.20
N ASP A 282 -0.35 -2.23 -30.72
CA ASP A 282 -0.69 -3.64 -30.54
C ASP A 282 -1.09 -3.99 -29.09
N ALA A 283 -0.90 -3.07 -28.16
CA ALA A 283 -1.18 -3.28 -26.74
C ALA A 283 -2.29 -2.33 -26.23
N PRO A 284 -3.00 -2.72 -25.15
CA PRO A 284 -3.98 -1.83 -24.52
C PRO A 284 -3.28 -0.61 -23.90
N VAL A 285 -4.01 0.49 -23.77
CA VAL A 285 -3.54 1.65 -23.02
C VAL A 285 -3.53 1.30 -21.54
N TYR A 286 -2.37 1.45 -20.91
CA TYR A 286 -2.12 1.08 -19.53
C TYR A 286 -1.62 2.27 -18.71
N ALA A 287 -2.46 2.78 -17.83
CA ALA A 287 -2.07 3.69 -16.75
C ALA A 287 -1.56 2.83 -15.57
N ALA A 288 -0.25 2.57 -15.56
CA ALA A 288 0.35 1.57 -14.68
C ALA A 288 0.41 2.04 -13.23
N GLU A 289 0.73 3.33 -13.04
CA GLU A 289 0.50 4.07 -11.80
C GLU A 289 -0.29 5.33 -12.14
N TYR A 290 -1.55 5.35 -11.75
CA TYR A 290 -2.36 6.54 -11.89
C TYR A 290 -2.62 7.15 -10.52
N GLN A 291 -2.37 8.43 -10.37
CA GLN A 291 -2.37 9.12 -9.08
C GLN A 291 -3.68 8.91 -8.31
N ALA A 292 -3.61 8.31 -7.13
CA ALA A 292 -4.75 8.13 -6.22
C ALA A 292 -4.44 8.63 -4.80
N GLY A 293 -3.34 9.35 -4.67
CA GLY A 293 -2.83 9.94 -3.46
C GLY A 293 -1.62 10.81 -3.77
N ALA A 294 -0.88 11.15 -2.75
CA ALA A 294 0.38 11.88 -2.87
C ALA A 294 1.31 11.54 -1.70
N ILE A 295 2.62 11.57 -1.96
CA ILE A 295 3.61 11.54 -0.91
C ILE A 295 3.66 12.90 -0.20
N ASP A 296 3.64 12.91 1.12
CA ASP A 296 3.70 14.14 1.91
C ASP A 296 5.14 14.61 2.16
N GLY A 297 5.86 14.93 1.11
CA GLY A 297 7.23 15.46 1.19
C GLY A 297 7.32 16.83 1.90
N ASN A 298 6.21 17.55 1.98
CA ASN A 298 6.13 18.88 2.59
C ASN A 298 5.70 18.87 4.06
N LYS A 299 5.43 17.68 4.62
CA LYS A 299 4.95 17.51 6.00
C LYS A 299 3.64 18.26 6.30
N ALA A 300 2.74 18.33 5.29
CA ALA A 300 1.41 18.92 5.45
C ALA A 300 0.48 18.00 6.25
N GLY A 301 0.80 16.71 6.28
CA GLY A 301 0.00 15.65 6.86
C GLY A 301 -0.85 14.93 5.81
N CYS A 302 -1.23 13.71 6.12
CA CYS A 302 -1.96 12.84 5.19
C CYS A 302 -3.32 13.41 4.75
N GLU A 303 -3.92 14.30 5.53
CA GLU A 303 -5.20 14.91 5.20
C GLU A 303 -5.09 15.84 3.99
N GLY A 304 -4.06 16.70 3.92
CA GLY A 304 -3.84 17.57 2.76
C GLY A 304 -3.62 16.77 1.48
N CYS A 305 -2.87 15.66 1.54
CA CYS A 305 -2.71 14.76 0.40
C CYS A 305 -4.03 14.07 -0.01
N ARG A 306 -4.90 13.80 0.96
CA ARG A 306 -6.22 13.21 0.70
C ARG A 306 -7.17 14.19 0.04
N GLU A 307 -7.10 15.46 0.43
CA GLU A 307 -7.87 16.55 -0.21
C GLU A 307 -7.37 16.82 -1.62
N LEU A 308 -6.05 16.90 -1.83
CA LEU A 308 -5.42 17.10 -3.15
C LEU A 308 -5.95 16.15 -4.20
N THR A 309 -6.08 14.88 -3.83
CA THR A 309 -6.58 13.79 -4.70
C THR A 309 -7.95 13.28 -4.24
N GLY A 310 -8.85 14.19 -3.87
CA GLY A 310 -10.18 13.89 -3.36
C GLY A 310 -11.16 13.31 -4.40
N PRO A 311 -12.43 13.10 -4.03
CA PRO A 311 -13.43 12.51 -4.94
C PRO A 311 -13.59 13.26 -6.26
N ASN A 312 -13.51 14.59 -6.27
CA ASN A 312 -13.62 15.40 -7.50
C ASN A 312 -12.43 15.19 -8.44
N PHE A 313 -11.21 15.05 -7.89
CA PHE A 313 -10.04 14.65 -8.67
C PHE A 313 -10.29 13.31 -9.34
N MET A 314 -10.78 12.32 -8.59
CA MET A 314 -11.11 10.99 -9.14
C MET A 314 -12.13 11.07 -10.26
N LYS A 315 -13.17 11.90 -10.13
CA LYS A 315 -14.16 12.10 -11.20
C LYS A 315 -13.52 12.68 -12.45
N VAL A 316 -12.85 13.81 -12.31
CA VAL A 316 -12.38 14.59 -13.46
C VAL A 316 -11.27 13.86 -14.22
N TYR A 317 -10.24 13.43 -13.54
CA TYR A 317 -9.07 12.86 -14.21
C TYR A 317 -9.27 11.41 -14.63
N TYR A 318 -9.83 10.56 -13.77
CA TYR A 318 -10.03 9.15 -14.12
C TYR A 318 -11.09 8.95 -15.21
N LYS A 319 -12.21 9.65 -15.13
CA LYS A 319 -13.24 9.57 -16.17
C LYS A 319 -12.74 10.17 -17.48
N SER A 320 -11.94 11.23 -17.44
CA SER A 320 -11.28 11.79 -18.62
C SER A 320 -10.32 10.76 -19.22
N ASN A 321 -9.43 10.16 -18.41
CA ASN A 321 -8.47 9.18 -18.91
C ASN A 321 -9.17 7.94 -19.51
N LEU A 322 -10.22 7.45 -18.86
CA LEU A 322 -11.01 6.33 -19.36
C LEU A 322 -11.58 6.58 -20.76
N ILE A 323 -12.06 7.78 -21.04
CA ILE A 323 -12.71 8.11 -22.31
C ILE A 323 -11.72 8.71 -23.31
N THR A 324 -10.93 9.70 -22.93
CA THR A 324 -10.01 10.38 -23.86
C THR A 324 -8.92 9.44 -24.35
N SER A 325 -8.22 8.75 -23.47
CA SER A 325 -7.17 7.78 -23.87
C SER A 325 -7.73 6.41 -24.28
N GLY A 326 -8.88 6.02 -23.74
CA GLY A 326 -9.44 4.67 -23.91
C GLY A 326 -8.67 3.62 -23.14
N ALA A 327 -8.08 3.99 -22.00
CA ALA A 327 -7.35 3.09 -21.12
C ALA A 327 -8.28 1.96 -20.61
N THR A 328 -7.77 0.73 -20.65
CA THR A 328 -8.47 -0.46 -20.17
C THR A 328 -7.66 -1.25 -19.14
N MET A 329 -6.51 -0.73 -18.78
CA MET A 329 -5.70 -1.19 -17.66
C MET A 329 -5.35 0.01 -16.77
N PHE A 330 -5.70 -0.07 -15.48
CA PHE A 330 -5.46 0.97 -14.49
C PHE A 330 -4.84 0.36 -13.24
N GLY A 331 -3.80 1.04 -12.70
CA GLY A 331 -3.22 0.82 -11.38
C GLY A 331 -3.38 2.09 -10.55
N TYR A 332 -4.28 2.10 -9.57
CA TYR A 332 -4.43 3.23 -8.65
C TYR A 332 -3.27 3.27 -7.66
N TYR A 333 -2.41 4.26 -7.73
CA TYR A 333 -1.31 4.44 -6.77
C TYR A 333 -1.64 5.56 -5.78
N MET A 334 -2.12 5.28 -4.51
CA MET A 334 -2.32 4.00 -3.85
C MET A 334 -3.80 3.75 -3.51
N SER A 335 -4.23 2.50 -3.47
CA SER A 335 -5.50 2.13 -2.82
C SER A 335 -5.36 2.04 -1.30
N PHE A 336 -4.20 1.59 -0.81
CA PHE A 336 -3.83 1.52 0.60
C PHE A 336 -2.31 1.68 0.73
N GLY A 337 -1.87 2.71 1.42
CA GLY A 337 -0.44 3.00 1.60
C GLY A 337 0.19 2.20 2.74
N GLY A 338 -0.30 2.36 3.96
CA GLY A 338 0.17 1.66 5.15
C GLY A 338 1.19 2.43 5.98
N THR A 339 2.03 1.71 6.70
CA THR A 339 2.97 2.25 7.68
C THR A 339 4.41 1.89 7.32
N ASN A 340 5.31 2.85 7.31
CA ASN A 340 6.75 2.61 7.26
C ASN A 340 7.27 2.17 8.64
N TRP A 341 6.84 0.98 9.10
CA TRP A 341 7.29 0.41 10.37
C TRP A 341 8.77 0.00 10.32
N GLY A 342 9.40 -0.11 11.47
CA GLY A 342 10.82 -0.45 11.56
C GLY A 342 11.70 0.60 10.88
N ARG A 343 12.45 0.17 9.88
CA ARG A 343 13.36 1.00 9.09
C ARG A 343 13.02 1.00 7.61
N LEU A 344 11.71 1.01 7.29
CA LEU A 344 11.25 0.97 5.90
C LEU A 344 11.25 2.33 5.22
N ALA A 345 11.09 3.43 5.97
CA ALA A 345 11.04 4.78 5.41
C ALA A 345 12.31 5.10 4.61
N GLN A 346 12.17 5.80 3.51
CA GLN A 346 13.32 6.44 2.88
C GLN A 346 13.82 7.62 3.74
N PRO A 347 15.11 7.98 3.67
CA PRO A 347 15.66 8.98 4.57
C PRO A 347 15.18 10.41 4.35
N ASN A 348 14.50 10.69 3.25
CA ASN A 348 13.94 12.02 2.96
C ASN A 348 12.53 12.20 3.55
N ASP A 349 11.80 11.12 3.77
CA ASP A 349 10.46 11.12 4.33
C ASP A 349 10.55 10.81 5.83
N VAL A 350 10.62 11.86 6.59
CA VAL A 350 11.02 11.79 8.00
C VAL A 350 9.98 11.23 8.93
N TYR A 351 8.81 10.80 8.50
CA TYR A 351 7.84 10.25 9.43
C TYR A 351 7.26 8.92 8.98
N THR A 352 6.67 8.24 9.95
CA THR A 352 6.37 6.81 9.85
C THR A 352 5.17 6.52 8.95
N SER A 353 4.18 7.41 8.89
CA SER A 353 2.98 7.16 8.09
C SER A 353 3.29 7.16 6.60
N TYR A 354 2.79 6.15 5.92
CA TYR A 354 2.67 6.12 4.47
C TYR A 354 1.18 6.00 4.09
N ASP A 355 0.33 6.79 4.75
CA ASP A 355 -1.12 6.84 4.43
C ASP A 355 -1.36 7.20 2.97
N TYR A 356 -0.49 8.04 2.40
CA TYR A 356 -0.52 8.49 1.00
C TYR A 356 -1.80 9.27 0.64
N GLY A 357 -2.64 9.62 1.61
CA GLY A 357 -3.98 10.11 1.34
C GLY A 357 -4.87 9.12 0.59
N ALA A 358 -4.59 7.83 0.68
CA ALA A 358 -5.23 6.75 -0.05
C ALA A 358 -6.73 6.62 0.25
N ALA A 359 -7.46 5.91 -0.62
CA ALA A 359 -8.89 5.66 -0.47
C ALA A 359 -9.22 4.83 0.77
N ILE A 360 -8.33 3.90 1.13
CA ILE A 360 -8.33 3.14 2.38
C ILE A 360 -7.18 3.70 3.22
N THR A 361 -7.50 4.34 4.35
CA THR A 361 -6.50 4.99 5.20
C THR A 361 -5.50 4.00 5.81
N GLU A 362 -4.38 4.50 6.34
CA GLU A 362 -3.41 3.70 7.10
C GLU A 362 -4.09 2.86 8.20
N ASN A 363 -5.13 3.39 8.85
CA ASN A 363 -5.94 2.68 9.84
C ASN A 363 -7.05 1.82 9.23
N ARG A 364 -7.01 1.58 7.92
CA ARG A 364 -7.93 0.75 7.15
C ARG A 364 -9.37 1.25 7.13
N GLN A 365 -9.60 2.58 7.33
CA GLN A 365 -10.91 3.19 7.22
C GLN A 365 -11.21 3.56 5.76
N LEU A 366 -12.49 3.53 5.39
CA LEU A 366 -12.97 3.92 4.08
C LEU A 366 -13.25 5.43 4.05
N THR A 367 -12.90 6.09 2.96
CA THR A 367 -13.03 7.55 2.79
C THR A 367 -14.06 7.89 1.70
N GLY A 368 -14.37 9.17 1.53
CA GLY A 368 -15.18 9.64 0.39
C GLY A 368 -14.56 9.32 -0.97
N LYS A 369 -13.23 9.26 -1.06
CA LYS A 369 -12.50 8.78 -2.24
C LYS A 369 -12.80 7.30 -2.52
N TYR A 370 -12.90 6.46 -1.50
CA TYR A 370 -13.29 5.06 -1.66
C TYR A 370 -14.70 4.91 -2.25
N ASP A 371 -15.62 5.79 -1.89
CA ASP A 371 -16.97 5.78 -2.46
C ASP A 371 -16.96 6.08 -3.96
N GLU A 372 -16.10 7.02 -4.40
CA GLU A 372 -15.92 7.28 -5.83
C GLU A 372 -15.24 6.10 -6.55
N PHE A 373 -14.22 5.50 -5.95
CA PHE A 373 -13.60 4.26 -6.45
C PHE A 373 -14.65 3.17 -6.68
N LYS A 374 -15.59 3.02 -5.74
CA LYS A 374 -16.63 2.01 -5.82
C LYS A 374 -17.65 2.32 -6.93
N ARG A 375 -18.04 3.58 -7.10
CA ARG A 375 -18.93 3.98 -8.21
C ARG A 375 -18.29 3.64 -9.56
N GLN A 376 -17.04 4.01 -9.75
CA GLN A 376 -16.31 3.73 -10.99
C GLN A 376 -16.01 2.23 -11.15
N GLY A 377 -15.60 1.54 -10.11
CA GLY A 377 -15.30 0.10 -10.14
C GLY A 377 -16.53 -0.76 -10.45
N LEU A 378 -17.69 -0.43 -9.90
CA LEU A 378 -18.94 -1.13 -10.21
C LEU A 378 -19.38 -0.90 -11.66
N PHE A 379 -19.21 0.31 -12.19
CA PHE A 379 -19.48 0.64 -13.59
C PHE A 379 -18.55 -0.12 -14.53
N THR A 380 -17.23 0.04 -14.37
CA THR A 380 -16.22 -0.52 -15.29
C THR A 380 -16.24 -2.04 -15.34
N THR A 381 -16.54 -2.70 -14.22
CA THR A 381 -16.64 -4.17 -14.15
C THR A 381 -18.01 -4.73 -14.58
N THR A 382 -19.04 -3.88 -14.68
CA THR A 382 -20.38 -4.30 -15.13
C THR A 382 -20.55 -4.13 -16.64
N VAL A 383 -20.02 -3.04 -17.22
CA VAL A 383 -20.33 -2.61 -18.60
C VAL A 383 -19.30 -3.17 -19.57
N ALA A 384 -19.49 -4.43 -19.97
CA ALA A 384 -18.56 -5.16 -20.82
C ALA A 384 -18.16 -4.43 -22.13
N PRO A 385 -19.06 -3.71 -22.87
CA PRO A 385 -18.68 -3.00 -24.09
C PRO A 385 -17.57 -1.97 -23.92
N LEU A 386 -17.32 -1.48 -22.70
CA LEU A 386 -16.23 -0.54 -22.39
C LEU A 386 -14.83 -1.13 -22.63
N THR A 387 -14.71 -2.44 -22.65
CA THR A 387 -13.43 -3.15 -22.85
C THR A 387 -12.91 -3.12 -24.29
N LYS A 388 -13.71 -2.62 -25.25
CA LYS A 388 -13.34 -2.52 -26.66
C LYS A 388 -14.00 -1.28 -27.25
N THR A 389 -13.28 -0.16 -27.29
CA THR A 389 -13.85 1.10 -27.80
C THR A 389 -12.89 1.81 -28.73
N ASP A 390 -13.45 2.46 -29.74
CA ASP A 390 -12.73 3.38 -30.61
C ASP A 390 -13.27 4.82 -30.41
N PRO A 391 -12.49 5.88 -30.72
CA PRO A 391 -13.00 7.25 -30.73
C PRO A 391 -14.25 7.37 -31.59
N ALA A 392 -15.22 8.15 -31.17
CA ALA A 392 -16.49 8.35 -31.85
C ALA A 392 -16.90 9.83 -31.86
N ALA A 393 -17.86 10.18 -32.74
CA ALA A 393 -18.41 11.52 -32.73
C ALA A 393 -19.12 11.80 -31.39
N ALA A 394 -18.69 12.85 -30.72
CA ALA A 394 -19.29 13.31 -29.48
C ALA A 394 -20.62 14.03 -29.74
N PRO A 395 -21.58 14.00 -28.81
CA PRO A 395 -22.75 14.86 -28.85
C PRO A 395 -22.34 16.35 -28.93
N SER A 396 -23.08 17.14 -29.64
CA SER A 396 -22.88 18.59 -29.62
C SER A 396 -23.57 19.22 -28.41
N SER A 397 -22.85 20.10 -27.72
CA SER A 397 -23.38 20.93 -26.62
C SER A 397 -23.86 22.27 -27.17
N ASP A 398 -24.94 22.81 -26.65
CA ASP A 398 -25.41 24.16 -26.94
C ASP A 398 -24.75 25.24 -26.06
N ASP A 399 -23.97 24.82 -25.05
CA ASP A 399 -23.14 25.70 -24.20
C ASP A 399 -21.66 25.29 -24.27
N ALA A 400 -20.79 26.22 -24.64
CA ALA A 400 -19.35 26.03 -24.72
C ALA A 400 -18.67 25.73 -23.37
N ALA A 401 -19.34 26.03 -22.26
CA ALA A 401 -18.86 25.70 -20.93
C ALA A 401 -19.00 24.20 -20.59
N VAL A 402 -19.67 23.43 -21.45
CA VAL A 402 -19.81 21.97 -21.32
C VAL A 402 -19.10 21.28 -22.50
N HIS A 403 -17.99 20.64 -22.19
CA HIS A 403 -17.20 19.85 -23.13
C HIS A 403 -17.65 18.38 -23.17
N THR A 404 -17.62 17.80 -24.36
CA THR A 404 -17.96 16.39 -24.57
C THR A 404 -16.90 15.68 -25.40
N GLU A 405 -16.59 14.44 -25.03
CA GLU A 405 -15.79 13.49 -25.81
C GLU A 405 -16.51 12.14 -25.84
N ALA A 406 -16.28 11.33 -26.86
CA ALA A 406 -16.99 10.06 -26.98
C ALA A 406 -16.13 8.92 -27.51
N ARG A 407 -16.47 7.74 -27.06
CA ARG A 407 -16.00 6.46 -27.62
C ARG A 407 -17.19 5.55 -27.89
N ALA A 408 -17.04 4.65 -28.84
CA ALA A 408 -18.05 3.64 -29.13
C ALA A 408 -17.45 2.24 -29.25
N ASN A 409 -18.18 1.25 -28.75
CA ASN A 409 -17.82 -0.13 -29.01
C ASN A 409 -18.15 -0.49 -30.47
N PRO A 410 -17.18 -0.93 -31.29
CA PRO A 410 -17.40 -1.19 -32.71
C PRO A 410 -18.36 -2.37 -32.98
N ASP A 411 -18.48 -3.32 -32.05
CA ASP A 411 -19.33 -4.52 -32.23
C ASP A 411 -20.78 -4.26 -31.81
N THR A 412 -20.99 -3.59 -30.66
CA THR A 412 -22.31 -3.36 -30.04
C THR A 412 -22.88 -1.99 -30.36
N ARG A 413 -22.07 -1.08 -30.88
CA ARG A 413 -22.36 0.36 -31.09
C ARG A 413 -22.69 1.13 -29.80
N THR A 414 -22.52 0.54 -28.61
CA THR A 414 -22.68 1.24 -27.34
C THR A 414 -21.74 2.42 -27.30
N GLN A 415 -22.26 3.60 -26.99
CA GLN A 415 -21.50 4.84 -26.88
C GLN A 415 -21.27 5.22 -25.42
N PHE A 416 -20.10 5.76 -25.15
CA PHE A 416 -19.67 6.29 -23.87
C PHE A 416 -19.25 7.75 -24.07
N VAL A 417 -19.88 8.65 -23.34
CA VAL A 417 -19.69 10.10 -23.50
C VAL A 417 -19.19 10.67 -22.20
N LEU A 418 -18.00 11.26 -22.24
CA LEU A 418 -17.48 12.12 -21.20
C LEU A 418 -18.16 13.49 -21.28
N VAL A 419 -18.63 14.00 -20.15
CA VAL A 419 -19.20 15.33 -20.00
C VAL A 419 -18.51 16.00 -18.84
N ARG A 420 -17.84 17.13 -19.08
CA ARG A 420 -17.10 17.92 -18.08
C ARG A 420 -16.95 19.37 -18.53
N HIS A 421 -16.34 20.20 -17.70
CA HIS A 421 -15.87 21.52 -18.17
C HIS A 421 -14.67 21.37 -19.12
N PRO A 422 -14.48 22.28 -20.10
CA PRO A 422 -13.27 22.32 -20.92
C PRO A 422 -12.01 22.46 -20.06
N ASP A 423 -12.01 23.37 -19.13
CA ASP A 423 -10.97 23.51 -18.12
C ASP A 423 -11.28 22.61 -16.92
N ARG A 424 -10.40 21.62 -16.68
CA ARG A 424 -10.55 20.63 -15.60
C ARG A 424 -10.45 21.25 -14.20
N LYS A 425 -9.89 22.47 -14.09
CA LYS A 425 -9.61 23.14 -12.81
C LYS A 425 -10.75 24.03 -12.34
N THR A 426 -11.68 24.37 -13.24
CA THR A 426 -12.80 25.28 -12.91
C THR A 426 -13.78 24.61 -11.94
N ASP A 427 -14.32 25.40 -11.04
CA ASP A 427 -15.40 25.05 -10.12
C ASP A 427 -16.76 25.66 -10.55
N ALA A 428 -16.87 26.15 -11.78
CA ALA A 428 -18.07 26.71 -12.34
C ALA A 428 -19.28 25.75 -12.29
N ASP A 429 -20.44 26.28 -12.53
CA ASP A 429 -21.70 25.55 -12.69
C ASP A 429 -22.27 25.86 -14.09
N ALA A 430 -22.36 24.85 -14.92
CA ALA A 430 -22.86 24.97 -16.30
C ALA A 430 -23.90 23.92 -16.62
N SER A 431 -24.90 24.33 -17.41
CA SER A 431 -25.96 23.43 -17.90
C SER A 431 -26.04 23.54 -19.42
N ALA A 432 -26.29 22.44 -20.09
CA ALA A 432 -26.43 22.41 -21.55
C ALA A 432 -27.44 21.35 -21.97
N ASP A 433 -27.98 21.49 -23.16
CA ASP A 433 -28.68 20.45 -23.87
C ASP A 433 -27.74 19.79 -24.90
N LEU A 434 -27.48 18.53 -24.74
CA LEU A 434 -26.69 17.75 -25.68
C LEU A 434 -27.58 17.25 -26.82
N THR A 435 -27.22 17.54 -28.06
CA THR A 435 -27.80 16.85 -29.21
C THR A 435 -27.01 15.59 -29.48
N TRP A 436 -27.57 14.43 -29.09
CA TRP A 436 -26.89 13.13 -29.12
C TRP A 436 -27.47 12.21 -30.22
N ASN A 437 -26.68 11.97 -31.24
CA ASN A 437 -26.96 10.95 -32.26
C ASN A 437 -26.57 9.56 -31.72
N ALA A 438 -27.45 8.98 -30.92
CA ALA A 438 -27.25 7.68 -30.31
C ALA A 438 -27.67 6.53 -31.27
N PRO A 439 -27.26 5.28 -30.99
CA PRO A 439 -27.62 4.12 -31.86
C PRO A 439 -29.11 3.92 -32.07
N ASP A 440 -29.95 4.33 -31.14
CA ASP A 440 -31.40 4.14 -31.15
C ASP A 440 -32.19 5.37 -31.63
N GLY A 441 -31.51 6.46 -31.99
CA GLY A 441 -32.12 7.72 -32.44
C GLY A 441 -31.39 8.95 -32.01
N THR A 442 -31.89 10.13 -32.40
CA THR A 442 -31.37 11.42 -31.96
C THR A 442 -32.17 11.90 -30.77
N TYR A 443 -31.47 12.29 -29.71
CA TYR A 443 -32.06 12.74 -28.45
C TYR A 443 -31.48 14.11 -28.03
N LYS A 444 -32.32 14.93 -27.40
CA LYS A 444 -31.87 16.06 -26.61
C LYS A 444 -31.73 15.62 -25.18
N VAL A 445 -30.54 15.77 -24.61
CA VAL A 445 -30.19 15.23 -23.28
C VAL A 445 -29.74 16.40 -22.41
N PRO A 446 -30.53 16.82 -21.42
CA PRO A 446 -30.12 17.86 -20.51
C PRO A 446 -29.00 17.35 -19.59
N VAL A 447 -27.94 18.12 -19.47
CA VAL A 447 -26.82 17.85 -18.58
C VAL A 447 -26.46 19.07 -17.75
N ARG A 448 -25.92 18.84 -16.56
CA ARG A 448 -25.35 19.88 -15.72
C ARG A 448 -24.04 19.39 -15.11
N VAL A 449 -22.99 20.19 -15.24
CA VAL A 449 -21.70 19.99 -14.61
C VAL A 449 -21.57 21.03 -13.50
N LYS A 450 -21.53 20.58 -12.27
CA LYS A 450 -21.51 21.47 -11.10
C LYS A 450 -20.17 21.37 -10.38
N GLY A 451 -19.37 22.43 -10.48
CA GLY A 451 -18.05 22.45 -9.89
C GLY A 451 -17.07 21.53 -10.62
N ARG A 452 -16.01 21.14 -9.95
CA ARG A 452 -15.01 20.18 -10.45
C ARG A 452 -15.62 18.78 -10.55
N ASP A 453 -16.32 18.51 -11.64
CA ASP A 453 -17.07 17.29 -11.89
C ASP A 453 -16.86 16.76 -13.31
N ALA A 454 -17.03 15.47 -13.49
CA ALA A 454 -17.10 14.81 -14.79
C ALA A 454 -18.04 13.62 -14.71
N LYS A 455 -18.73 13.34 -15.84
CA LYS A 455 -19.68 12.23 -15.96
C LYS A 455 -19.32 11.37 -17.16
N VAL A 456 -19.57 10.06 -17.04
CA VAL A 456 -19.54 9.12 -18.17
C VAL A 456 -20.96 8.63 -18.42
N LEU A 457 -21.58 9.17 -19.46
CA LEU A 457 -22.93 8.81 -19.88
C LEU A 457 -22.91 7.68 -20.91
N VAL A 458 -23.96 6.86 -20.92
CA VAL A 458 -24.03 5.66 -21.77
C VAL A 458 -25.27 5.72 -22.64
N ALA A 459 -25.07 5.40 -23.94
CA ALA A 459 -26.18 5.25 -24.88
C ALA A 459 -26.08 3.95 -25.68
N GLY A 460 -27.25 3.45 -26.11
CA GLY A 460 -27.33 2.26 -26.94
C GLY A 460 -26.81 0.99 -26.23
N TYR A 461 -27.11 0.83 -24.96
CA TYR A 461 -26.56 -0.26 -24.13
C TYR A 461 -27.62 -1.30 -23.74
N ASP A 462 -27.28 -2.58 -23.91
CA ASP A 462 -28.11 -3.70 -23.47
C ASP A 462 -27.76 -4.14 -22.06
N MET A 463 -28.68 -3.88 -21.11
CA MET A 463 -28.55 -4.25 -19.70
C MET A 463 -29.18 -5.64 -19.43
N GLY A 464 -28.73 -6.66 -20.15
CA GLY A 464 -29.28 -8.00 -20.02
C GLY A 464 -30.64 -8.19 -20.70
N GLY A 465 -31.75 -7.77 -20.08
CA GLY A 465 -33.10 -7.83 -20.68
C GLY A 465 -33.64 -6.47 -21.07
N GLN A 466 -32.92 -5.41 -20.86
CA GLN A 466 -33.35 -4.01 -21.03
C GLN A 466 -32.44 -3.29 -22.04
N ARG A 467 -33.02 -2.34 -22.78
CA ARG A 467 -32.25 -1.48 -23.69
C ARG A 467 -32.27 -0.05 -23.19
N LEU A 468 -31.12 0.46 -22.76
CA LEU A 468 -30.89 1.86 -22.46
C LEU A 468 -30.59 2.61 -23.76
N ALA A 469 -31.51 3.44 -24.21
CA ALA A 469 -31.29 4.26 -25.40
C ALA A 469 -30.30 5.40 -25.08
N VAL A 470 -30.59 6.17 -24.04
CA VAL A 470 -29.74 7.29 -23.54
C VAL A 470 -30.12 7.65 -22.11
N SER A 471 -29.16 8.17 -21.36
CA SER A 471 -29.42 8.72 -20.03
C SER A 471 -28.49 9.90 -19.74
N SER A 472 -29.01 10.93 -19.07
CA SER A 472 -28.21 12.01 -18.46
C SER A 472 -27.68 11.64 -17.08
N SER A 473 -28.11 10.49 -16.53
CA SER A 473 -27.58 9.90 -15.31
C SER A 473 -26.52 8.88 -15.62
N GLU A 474 -25.54 8.76 -14.75
CA GLU A 474 -24.50 7.73 -14.85
C GLU A 474 -25.06 6.36 -14.43
N LEU A 475 -24.63 5.31 -15.11
CA LEU A 475 -24.97 3.93 -14.76
C LEU A 475 -23.99 3.42 -13.68
N LEU A 476 -24.49 3.06 -12.51
CA LEU A 476 -23.67 2.42 -11.48
C LEU A 476 -23.45 0.94 -11.80
N THR A 477 -24.54 0.20 -11.94
CA THR A 477 -24.52 -1.25 -12.18
C THR A 477 -25.89 -1.76 -12.57
N HIS A 478 -25.95 -2.98 -13.10
CA HIS A 478 -27.20 -3.73 -13.27
C HIS A 478 -27.00 -5.22 -12.95
N THR A 479 -28.10 -5.90 -12.70
CA THR A 479 -28.13 -7.36 -12.44
C THR A 479 -29.52 -7.93 -12.72
N THR A 480 -29.63 -9.23 -12.70
CA THR A 480 -30.94 -9.92 -12.67
C THR A 480 -31.15 -10.57 -11.31
N ALA A 481 -32.18 -10.18 -10.62
CA ALA A 481 -32.47 -10.66 -9.27
C ALA A 481 -33.97 -10.85 -9.05
N GLY A 482 -34.36 -11.91 -8.37
CA GLY A 482 -35.76 -12.17 -8.05
C GLY A 482 -36.68 -12.32 -9.27
N GLY A 483 -36.19 -12.74 -10.44
CA GLY A 483 -36.95 -12.92 -11.67
C GLY A 483 -37.23 -11.62 -12.43
N ARG A 484 -36.49 -10.55 -12.14
CA ARG A 484 -36.54 -9.26 -12.84
C ARG A 484 -35.14 -8.69 -13.02
N ASP A 485 -35.02 -7.72 -13.88
CA ASP A 485 -33.80 -6.92 -14.00
C ASP A 485 -33.83 -5.80 -12.95
N VAL A 486 -32.66 -5.44 -12.44
CA VAL A 486 -32.46 -4.31 -11.51
C VAL A 486 -31.33 -3.47 -12.07
N ALA A 487 -31.54 -2.17 -12.25
CA ALA A 487 -30.52 -1.23 -12.68
C ALA A 487 -30.46 -0.03 -11.74
N VAL A 488 -29.28 0.46 -11.49
CA VAL A 488 -29.02 1.63 -10.63
C VAL A 488 -28.38 2.71 -11.46
N LEU A 489 -29.07 3.84 -11.59
CA LEU A 489 -28.57 5.08 -12.18
C LEU A 489 -28.43 6.13 -11.08
N TYR A 490 -27.48 7.05 -11.26
CA TYR A 490 -27.25 8.09 -10.26
C TYR A 490 -26.79 9.40 -10.91
N GLY A 491 -26.90 10.48 -10.16
CA GLY A 491 -26.36 11.78 -10.54
C GLY A 491 -26.14 12.69 -9.33
N THR A 492 -25.66 13.88 -9.62
CA THR A 492 -25.44 14.92 -8.61
C THR A 492 -26.77 15.36 -8.00
N GLU A 493 -26.81 15.55 -6.68
CA GLU A 493 -28.01 15.94 -5.95
C GLU A 493 -28.63 17.23 -6.49
N ASP A 494 -29.98 17.26 -6.59
CA ASP A 494 -30.80 18.36 -7.14
C ASP A 494 -30.53 18.69 -8.62
N VAL A 495 -29.85 17.80 -9.37
CA VAL A 495 -29.69 17.93 -10.81
C VAL A 495 -30.80 17.14 -11.50
N PRO A 496 -31.49 17.74 -12.52
CA PRO A 496 -32.47 17.01 -13.32
C PRO A 496 -31.86 15.80 -14.03
N GLY A 497 -32.62 14.72 -14.10
CA GLY A 497 -32.26 13.51 -14.81
C GLY A 497 -33.28 13.13 -15.87
N MET A 498 -32.79 12.61 -16.99
CA MET A 498 -33.60 12.02 -18.07
C MET A 498 -33.05 10.66 -18.43
N THR A 499 -33.92 9.66 -18.54
CA THR A 499 -33.54 8.32 -19.02
C THR A 499 -34.56 7.82 -20.03
N VAL A 500 -34.07 7.33 -21.15
CA VAL A 500 -34.90 6.74 -22.20
C VAL A 500 -34.61 5.25 -22.36
N LEU A 501 -35.62 4.43 -22.21
CA LEU A 501 -35.59 2.98 -22.41
C LEU A 501 -36.38 2.58 -23.63
N ARG A 502 -35.95 1.51 -24.35
CA ARG A 502 -36.61 1.00 -25.55
C ARG A 502 -37.53 -0.16 -25.23
N TYR A 503 -38.76 -0.09 -25.71
CA TYR A 503 -39.78 -1.14 -25.61
C TYR A 503 -40.47 -1.39 -26.97
N THR A 504 -40.94 -2.60 -27.23
CA THR A 504 -41.64 -2.95 -28.45
C THR A 504 -43.12 -2.54 -28.46
N SER A 505 -43.70 -2.30 -27.28
CA SER A 505 -45.04 -1.77 -27.06
C SER A 505 -45.07 -0.98 -25.74
N LYS A 506 -46.13 -0.22 -25.49
CA LYS A 506 -46.26 0.60 -24.27
C LYS A 506 -46.13 -0.25 -22.99
N PRO A 507 -45.12 -0.05 -22.14
CA PRO A 507 -45.05 -0.74 -20.86
C PRO A 507 -45.95 -0.08 -19.79
N THR A 508 -46.17 -0.79 -18.71
CA THR A 508 -46.80 -0.24 -17.52
C THR A 508 -45.68 0.26 -16.58
N VAL A 509 -45.77 1.54 -16.19
CA VAL A 509 -44.83 2.19 -15.27
C VAL A 509 -45.53 2.39 -13.93
N LYS A 510 -44.92 1.92 -12.86
CA LYS A 510 -45.35 2.14 -11.47
C LYS A 510 -44.23 2.77 -10.67
N VAL A 511 -44.39 4.02 -10.27
CA VAL A 511 -43.50 4.68 -9.31
C VAL A 511 -43.81 4.12 -7.93
N LEU A 512 -42.83 3.47 -7.31
CA LEU A 512 -42.94 2.88 -5.97
C LEU A 512 -42.50 3.85 -4.88
N ASP A 513 -41.52 4.71 -5.21
CA ASP A 513 -40.98 5.73 -4.32
C ASP A 513 -40.35 6.87 -5.18
N GLY A 514 -40.39 8.09 -4.67
CA GLY A 514 -39.87 9.29 -5.32
C GLY A 514 -40.83 9.93 -6.36
N ASP A 515 -40.37 11.00 -6.99
CA ASP A 515 -41.10 11.74 -8.04
C ASP A 515 -40.46 11.48 -9.39
N VAL A 516 -41.15 10.69 -10.24
CA VAL A 516 -40.70 10.33 -11.60
C VAL A 516 -41.87 10.44 -12.55
N ARG A 517 -41.71 11.26 -13.56
CA ARG A 517 -42.69 11.38 -14.67
C ARG A 517 -42.31 10.45 -15.79
N SER A 518 -43.29 9.84 -16.45
CA SER A 518 -43.03 8.93 -17.55
C SER A 518 -43.88 9.28 -18.78
N THR A 519 -43.24 9.28 -19.94
CA THR A 519 -43.89 9.51 -21.24
C THR A 519 -43.48 8.42 -22.21
N TYR A 520 -44.48 7.85 -22.95
CA TYR A 520 -44.23 6.90 -24.00
C TYR A 520 -44.62 7.53 -25.35
N ASP A 521 -43.65 7.60 -26.29
CA ASP A 521 -43.81 8.33 -27.55
C ASP A 521 -44.57 7.58 -28.64
N GLY A 522 -44.98 6.35 -28.41
CA GLY A 522 -45.60 5.47 -29.45
C GLY A 522 -44.60 4.80 -30.39
N ASN A 523 -43.35 5.28 -30.46
CA ASN A 523 -42.28 4.77 -31.34
C ASN A 523 -41.26 3.89 -30.59
N GLY A 524 -41.62 3.47 -29.40
CA GLY A 524 -40.81 2.56 -28.60
C GLY A 524 -39.97 3.22 -27.54
N ASN A 525 -39.99 4.55 -27.41
CA ASN A 525 -39.24 5.24 -26.33
C ASN A 525 -40.13 5.44 -25.10
N LEU A 526 -39.69 4.92 -23.98
CA LEU A 526 -40.21 5.27 -22.67
C LEU A 526 -39.22 6.27 -22.05
N GLN A 527 -39.58 7.54 -21.97
CA GLN A 527 -38.82 8.57 -21.30
C GLN A 527 -39.27 8.69 -19.83
N LEU A 528 -38.28 8.79 -18.94
CA LEU A 528 -38.45 9.07 -17.52
C LEU A 528 -37.73 10.37 -17.20
N ASP A 529 -38.44 11.33 -16.58
CA ASP A 529 -37.90 12.62 -16.14
C ASP A 529 -38.04 12.71 -14.61
N TYR A 530 -36.96 13.12 -13.93
CA TYR A 530 -36.86 13.15 -12.48
C TYR A 530 -35.76 14.10 -12.02
N ASP A 531 -35.78 14.44 -10.73
CA ASP A 531 -34.63 15.07 -10.08
C ASP A 531 -33.88 14.03 -9.24
N HIS A 532 -32.55 14.13 -9.16
CA HIS A 532 -31.74 13.27 -8.29
C HIS A 532 -31.92 13.70 -6.84
N ARG A 533 -32.93 13.13 -6.14
CA ARG A 533 -33.22 13.34 -4.73
C ARG A 533 -33.46 12.03 -4.02
N GLY A 534 -32.63 11.70 -3.02
CA GLY A 534 -32.74 10.40 -2.34
C GLY A 534 -32.60 9.23 -3.32
N LEU A 535 -33.49 8.23 -3.21
CA LEU A 535 -33.53 7.05 -4.07
C LEU A 535 -34.95 6.79 -4.58
N ALA A 536 -35.25 7.21 -5.80
CA ALA A 536 -36.51 6.87 -6.43
C ALA A 536 -36.50 5.42 -6.95
N ARG A 537 -37.69 4.77 -6.92
CA ARG A 537 -37.88 3.36 -7.30
C ARG A 537 -39.01 3.28 -8.32
N VAL A 538 -38.70 2.77 -9.49
CA VAL A 538 -39.65 2.63 -10.60
C VAL A 538 -39.71 1.17 -11.07
N LEU A 539 -40.90 0.58 -10.99
CA LEU A 539 -41.16 -0.77 -11.53
C LEU A 539 -41.81 -0.64 -12.92
N ILE A 540 -41.13 -1.18 -13.92
CA ILE A 540 -41.59 -1.18 -15.29
C ILE A 540 -41.89 -2.61 -15.69
N THR A 541 -43.11 -2.86 -16.25
CA THR A 541 -43.56 -4.20 -16.62
C THR A 541 -44.22 -4.22 -18.01
N GLY A 542 -44.14 -5.35 -18.67
CA GLY A 542 -44.71 -5.49 -20.05
C GLY A 542 -43.80 -4.87 -21.11
N GLY A 543 -44.39 -4.36 -22.20
CA GLY A 543 -43.64 -3.76 -23.30
C GLY A 543 -42.71 -4.71 -24.06
N GLY A 544 -42.95 -6.04 -23.96
CA GLY A 544 -42.14 -7.05 -24.63
C GLY A 544 -40.80 -7.37 -23.95
N ARG A 545 -40.59 -6.87 -22.68
CA ARG A 545 -39.34 -7.08 -21.93
C ARG A 545 -39.63 -7.66 -20.57
N ARG A 546 -38.60 -8.22 -19.93
CA ARG A 546 -38.61 -8.67 -18.55
C ARG A 546 -38.96 -7.49 -17.64
N PRO A 547 -39.62 -7.71 -16.48
CA PRO A 547 -39.83 -6.64 -15.53
C PRO A 547 -38.47 -6.00 -15.10
N LEU A 548 -38.46 -4.67 -14.99
CA LEU A 548 -37.30 -3.88 -14.54
C LEU A 548 -37.66 -3.13 -13.26
N LEU A 549 -36.82 -3.26 -12.23
CA LEU A 549 -36.77 -2.31 -11.13
C LEU A 549 -35.66 -1.32 -11.40
N LEU A 550 -36.02 -0.11 -11.75
CA LEU A 550 -35.07 0.98 -11.97
C LEU A 550 -34.94 1.81 -10.68
N LEU A 551 -33.69 1.99 -10.24
CA LEU A 551 -33.33 2.74 -9.06
C LEU A 551 -32.59 4.00 -9.51
N LEU A 552 -33.10 5.17 -9.14
CA LEU A 552 -32.60 6.47 -9.57
C LEU A 552 -32.17 7.23 -8.30
N GLY A 553 -30.89 7.42 -8.11
CA GLY A 553 -30.36 7.95 -6.84
C GLY A 553 -29.42 9.13 -7.01
N THR A 554 -29.04 9.69 -5.88
CA THR A 554 -27.91 10.62 -5.79
C THR A 554 -26.60 9.86 -5.73
N GLU A 555 -25.46 10.55 -5.86
CA GLU A 555 -24.13 9.97 -5.63
C GLU A 555 -24.00 9.36 -4.23
N ALA A 556 -24.61 10.01 -3.22
CA ALA A 556 -24.60 9.51 -1.85
C ALA A 556 -25.42 8.22 -1.70
N GLU A 557 -26.52 8.08 -2.43
CA GLU A 557 -27.29 6.82 -2.48
C GLU A 557 -26.54 5.72 -3.24
N ALA A 558 -25.89 6.07 -4.36
CA ALA A 558 -25.05 5.15 -5.13
C ALA A 558 -23.90 4.57 -4.29
N ALA A 559 -23.30 5.37 -3.40
CA ALA A 559 -22.27 4.93 -2.47
C ALA A 559 -22.72 3.84 -1.48
N LYS A 560 -24.02 3.67 -1.26
CA LYS A 560 -24.58 2.62 -0.36
C LYS A 560 -24.74 1.26 -1.04
N PHE A 561 -24.52 1.17 -2.35
CA PHE A 561 -24.66 -0.10 -3.09
C PHE A 561 -23.35 -0.89 -3.11
N TRP A 562 -23.50 -2.21 -3.08
CA TRP A 562 -22.46 -3.21 -3.15
C TRP A 562 -22.88 -4.32 -4.10
N LYS A 563 -21.92 -4.92 -4.79
CA LYS A 563 -22.18 -6.05 -5.68
C LYS A 563 -21.30 -7.24 -5.29
N SER A 564 -21.91 -8.40 -5.09
CA SER A 564 -21.20 -9.64 -4.79
C SER A 564 -21.71 -10.73 -5.75
N GLY A 565 -20.93 -11.02 -6.82
CA GLY A 565 -21.44 -11.77 -7.96
C GLY A 565 -22.66 -11.06 -8.58
N ASP A 566 -23.76 -11.78 -8.71
CA ASP A 566 -25.02 -11.24 -9.23
C ASP A 566 -25.91 -10.60 -8.16
N LEU A 567 -25.49 -10.64 -6.90
CA LEU A 567 -26.27 -10.06 -5.80
C LEU A 567 -25.97 -8.59 -5.63
N LEU A 568 -27.03 -7.79 -5.65
CA LEU A 568 -27.00 -6.37 -5.32
C LEU A 568 -27.43 -6.19 -3.85
N VAL A 569 -26.66 -5.44 -3.10
CA VAL A 569 -26.88 -5.15 -1.68
C VAL A 569 -26.84 -3.65 -1.48
N ARG A 570 -27.72 -3.09 -0.65
CA ARG A 570 -27.71 -1.67 -0.27
C ARG A 570 -27.66 -1.55 1.27
N GLY A 571 -26.75 -0.71 1.77
CA GLY A 571 -26.53 -0.48 3.19
C GLY A 571 -25.29 -1.23 3.74
N GLY A 572 -25.06 -1.04 5.04
CA GLY A 572 -23.79 -1.44 5.68
C GLY A 572 -22.66 -0.46 5.43
N THR A 573 -21.65 -0.49 6.27
CA THR A 573 -20.42 0.31 6.07
C THR A 573 -19.51 -0.35 5.04
N LEU A 574 -19.52 -1.69 4.99
CA LEU A 574 -18.83 -2.52 4.02
C LEU A 574 -19.59 -3.84 3.85
N VAL A 575 -19.78 -4.28 2.61
CA VAL A 575 -20.26 -5.64 2.31
C VAL A 575 -19.11 -6.42 1.67
N ARG A 576 -18.55 -7.36 2.39
CA ARG A 576 -17.41 -8.17 1.97
C ARG A 576 -17.79 -9.29 1.02
N SER A 577 -18.92 -9.93 1.28
CA SER A 577 -19.50 -10.95 0.40
C SER A 577 -20.97 -11.19 0.69
N ALA A 578 -21.68 -11.64 -0.32
CA ALA A 578 -23.08 -12.09 -0.22
C ALA A 578 -23.27 -13.36 -1.04
N LYS A 579 -24.02 -14.33 -0.50
CA LYS A 579 -24.45 -15.53 -1.24
C LYS A 579 -25.81 -16.00 -0.75
N ILE A 580 -26.53 -16.72 -1.59
CA ILE A 580 -27.80 -17.34 -1.26
C ILE A 580 -27.64 -18.85 -1.15
N THR A 581 -28.19 -19.43 -0.09
CA THR A 581 -28.35 -20.88 0.04
C THR A 581 -29.81 -21.18 0.42
N GLY A 582 -30.53 -21.87 -0.46
CA GLY A 582 -31.97 -22.07 -0.31
C GLY A 582 -32.70 -20.73 -0.24
N ASN A 583 -33.40 -20.45 0.86
CA ASN A 583 -34.16 -19.22 1.08
C ASN A 583 -33.45 -18.23 2.04
N THR A 584 -32.14 -18.36 2.21
CA THR A 584 -31.35 -17.55 3.14
C THR A 584 -30.24 -16.82 2.43
N VAL A 585 -30.16 -15.50 2.63
CA VAL A 585 -29.02 -14.66 2.26
C VAL A 585 -27.96 -14.75 3.37
N HIS A 586 -26.73 -15.07 3.04
CA HIS A 586 -25.57 -15.05 3.92
C HIS A 586 -24.68 -13.89 3.57
N LEU A 587 -24.62 -12.89 4.45
CA LEU A 587 -23.75 -11.71 4.29
C LEU A 587 -22.55 -11.79 5.23
N ARG A 588 -21.40 -11.37 4.71
CA ARG A 588 -20.28 -10.87 5.52
C ARG A 588 -20.25 -9.36 5.32
N ALA A 589 -20.47 -8.62 6.40
CA ALA A 589 -20.59 -7.17 6.33
C ALA A 589 -20.07 -6.51 7.62
N ASP A 590 -19.60 -5.29 7.50
CA ASP A 590 -19.20 -4.44 8.62
C ASP A 590 -20.22 -3.33 8.81
N THR A 591 -20.47 -2.97 10.08
CA THR A 591 -21.38 -1.88 10.44
C THR A 591 -20.76 -1.01 11.54
N ASP A 592 -20.81 0.30 11.36
CA ASP A 592 -20.38 1.32 12.33
C ASP A 592 -21.51 1.74 13.28
N ARG A 593 -22.75 1.42 12.93
CA ARG A 593 -23.97 1.67 13.71
C ARG A 593 -25.03 0.65 13.35
N ALA A 594 -26.10 0.61 14.14
CA ALA A 594 -27.25 -0.21 13.79
C ALA A 594 -27.91 0.32 12.51
N THR A 595 -27.99 -0.52 11.47
CA THR A 595 -28.44 -0.12 10.14
C THR A 595 -29.31 -1.19 9.49
N ASP A 596 -30.11 -0.79 8.50
CA ASP A 596 -30.81 -1.72 7.63
C ASP A 596 -29.89 -2.07 6.44
N VAL A 597 -29.87 -3.35 6.10
CA VAL A 597 -29.22 -3.86 4.88
C VAL A 597 -30.28 -4.50 4.01
N GLU A 598 -30.41 -4.02 2.78
CA GLU A 598 -31.36 -4.48 1.79
C GLU A 598 -30.65 -5.34 0.73
N VAL A 599 -31.21 -6.51 0.42
CA VAL A 599 -30.73 -7.39 -0.65
C VAL A 599 -31.83 -7.61 -1.66
N PHE A 600 -31.50 -7.39 -2.93
CA PHE A 600 -32.44 -7.56 -4.05
C PHE A 600 -32.53 -9.05 -4.40
N THR A 601 -33.58 -9.73 -3.90
CA THR A 601 -33.75 -11.18 -4.02
C THR A 601 -35.14 -11.61 -3.58
N ASN A 602 -35.55 -12.83 -3.96
CA ASN A 602 -36.75 -13.50 -3.45
C ASN A 602 -36.53 -14.25 -2.11
N ALA A 603 -35.28 -14.32 -1.61
CA ALA A 603 -35.01 -14.93 -0.31
C ALA A 603 -35.75 -14.16 0.81
N SER A 604 -36.13 -14.86 1.89
CA SER A 604 -36.90 -14.26 2.99
C SER A 604 -36.15 -14.23 4.31
N ARG A 605 -34.95 -14.84 4.39
CA ARG A 605 -34.11 -14.89 5.58
C ARG A 605 -32.75 -14.31 5.31
N MET A 606 -32.11 -13.81 6.37
CA MET A 606 -30.75 -13.27 6.28
C MET A 606 -29.93 -13.66 7.50
N THR A 607 -28.67 -14.00 7.27
CA THR A 607 -27.64 -14.03 8.31
C THR A 607 -26.56 -13.01 8.00
N VAL A 608 -26.03 -12.36 9.02
CA VAL A 608 -24.90 -11.44 8.90
C VAL A 608 -23.79 -11.92 9.81
N ASN A 609 -22.60 -12.13 9.24
CA ASN A 609 -21.43 -12.68 9.94
C ASN A 609 -21.75 -13.97 10.70
N GLY A 610 -22.57 -14.85 10.09
CA GLY A 610 -23.00 -16.13 10.64
C GLY A 610 -24.20 -16.08 11.61
N ALA A 611 -24.63 -14.90 12.06
CA ALA A 611 -25.76 -14.76 12.97
C ALA A 611 -27.05 -14.40 12.21
N PRO A 612 -28.21 -15.00 12.53
CA PRO A 612 -29.49 -14.59 11.97
C PRO A 612 -29.86 -13.18 12.41
N VAL A 613 -30.47 -12.42 11.51
CA VAL A 613 -30.99 -11.07 11.81
C VAL A 613 -32.49 -11.01 11.53
N PRO A 614 -33.27 -10.16 12.27
CA PRO A 614 -34.65 -9.91 11.94
C PRO A 614 -34.80 -9.38 10.53
N THR A 615 -35.71 -9.95 9.73
CA THR A 615 -35.95 -9.60 8.35
C THR A 615 -37.38 -9.18 8.07
N ARG A 616 -37.57 -8.31 7.08
CA ARG A 616 -38.83 -8.02 6.42
C ARG A 616 -38.69 -8.07 4.91
N ASN A 617 -39.72 -8.63 4.27
CA ASN A 617 -39.77 -8.62 2.80
C ASN A 617 -40.54 -7.39 2.32
N THR A 618 -40.15 -6.84 1.18
CA THR A 618 -40.85 -5.71 0.57
C THR A 618 -41.74 -6.17 -0.60
N SER A 619 -42.69 -5.34 -0.99
CA SER A 619 -43.58 -5.59 -2.14
C SER A 619 -42.80 -5.60 -3.47
N ASP A 620 -41.63 -4.96 -3.51
CA ASP A 620 -40.72 -4.91 -4.65
C ASP A 620 -39.64 -6.01 -4.60
N ARG A 621 -39.92 -7.11 -3.94
CA ARG A 621 -39.10 -8.33 -3.87
C ARG A 621 -37.66 -8.06 -3.45
N THR A 622 -37.51 -7.44 -2.28
CA THR A 622 -36.24 -7.35 -1.56
C THR A 622 -36.40 -7.86 -0.14
N VAL A 623 -35.30 -8.31 0.46
CA VAL A 623 -35.26 -8.64 1.88
C VAL A 623 -34.41 -7.60 2.60
N ILE A 624 -34.98 -7.02 3.64
CA ILE A 624 -34.31 -6.04 4.50
C ILE A 624 -34.04 -6.69 5.84
N GLY A 625 -32.77 -6.68 6.27
CA GLY A 625 -32.33 -7.15 7.58
C GLY A 625 -31.85 -6.00 8.45
N ARG A 626 -32.26 -5.99 9.73
CA ARG A 626 -31.74 -5.02 10.71
C ARG A 626 -30.46 -5.56 11.33
N VAL A 627 -29.33 -4.94 11.01
CA VAL A 627 -27.99 -5.33 11.49
C VAL A 627 -27.62 -4.46 12.69
N PRO A 628 -27.21 -5.05 13.83
CA PRO A 628 -26.78 -4.25 14.98
C PRO A 628 -25.44 -3.57 14.71
N GLY A 629 -25.20 -2.44 15.38
CA GLY A 629 -23.92 -1.75 15.38
C GLY A 629 -22.89 -2.41 16.30
N PRO A 630 -21.71 -1.79 16.41
CA PRO A 630 -20.64 -2.28 17.28
C PRO A 630 -20.97 -2.13 18.76
N ALA A 631 -20.36 -2.99 19.56
CA ALA A 631 -20.35 -2.84 21.01
C ALA A 631 -19.50 -1.62 21.42
N LYS A 632 -19.80 -1.05 22.58
CA LYS A 632 -19.02 0.04 23.14
C LYS A 632 -17.61 -0.44 23.48
N VAL A 633 -16.60 0.24 22.95
CA VAL A 633 -15.19 -0.01 23.23
C VAL A 633 -14.74 0.81 24.43
N ARG A 634 -13.98 0.19 25.32
CA ARG A 634 -13.27 0.86 26.42
C ARG A 634 -11.80 0.54 26.32
N LEU A 635 -10.97 1.55 26.34
CA LEU A 635 -9.51 1.41 26.31
C LEU A 635 -8.94 1.65 27.70
N PRO A 636 -7.90 0.92 28.10
CA PRO A 636 -7.19 1.17 29.34
C PRO A 636 -6.34 2.45 29.25
N GLU A 637 -6.09 3.10 30.36
CA GLU A 637 -5.03 4.08 30.51
C GLU A 637 -3.67 3.37 30.52
N LEU A 638 -2.66 4.01 29.98
CA LEU A 638 -1.29 3.54 30.01
C LEU A 638 -0.65 3.97 31.34
N THR A 639 -0.59 3.04 32.28
CA THR A 639 -0.09 3.26 33.64
C THR A 639 1.08 2.32 33.96
N GLY A 640 1.62 2.40 35.20
CA GLY A 640 2.67 1.50 35.63
C GLY A 640 3.98 1.67 34.86
N TRP A 641 4.22 2.85 34.34
CA TRP A 641 5.43 3.18 33.60
C TRP A 641 6.69 3.04 34.44
N ARG A 642 7.73 2.52 33.78
CA ARG A 642 9.09 2.44 34.33
C ARG A 642 10.08 3.01 33.34
N THR A 643 11.12 3.63 33.82
CA THR A 643 12.15 4.32 33.02
C THR A 643 13.55 3.96 33.44
N ALA A 644 14.47 3.91 32.49
CA ALA A 644 15.89 3.79 32.71
C ALA A 644 16.65 4.53 31.60
N SER A 645 17.59 5.39 31.98
CA SER A 645 18.50 5.98 31.01
C SER A 645 19.54 4.96 30.56
N GLU A 646 20.06 5.12 29.36
CA GLU A 646 21.21 4.39 28.87
C GLU A 646 22.14 5.31 28.08
N ALA A 647 23.37 5.01 28.10
CA ALA A 647 24.45 5.31 27.15
C ALA A 647 25.73 4.73 27.79
N PRO A 648 25.74 3.43 28.14
CA PRO A 648 26.91 2.84 28.76
C PRO A 648 28.13 2.93 27.85
N GLU A 649 27.90 2.98 26.52
CA GLU A 649 28.92 3.15 25.49
C GLU A 649 29.64 4.50 25.57
N ALA A 650 29.04 5.50 26.18
CA ALA A 650 29.70 6.80 26.42
C ALA A 650 30.76 6.72 27.53
N ALA A 651 30.64 5.76 28.45
CA ALA A 651 31.57 5.63 29.55
C ALA A 651 32.95 5.13 29.08
N PRO A 652 34.06 5.70 29.57
CA PRO A 652 35.41 5.28 29.16
C PRO A 652 35.69 3.80 29.43
N GLY A 653 35.19 3.27 30.54
CA GLY A 653 35.38 1.88 30.95
C GLY A 653 34.44 0.86 30.31
N PHE A 654 33.57 1.25 29.38
CA PHE A 654 32.67 0.34 28.67
C PHE A 654 33.47 -0.73 27.91
N ASP A 655 33.04 -1.99 28.01
CA ASP A 655 33.67 -3.12 27.32
C ASP A 655 33.27 -3.20 25.86
N ASP A 656 34.12 -2.69 24.98
CA ASP A 656 33.95 -2.73 23.52
C ASP A 656 34.84 -3.77 22.83
N ARG A 657 35.35 -4.79 23.55
CA ARG A 657 36.29 -5.77 22.98
C ARG A 657 35.70 -6.53 21.83
N THR A 658 34.40 -6.78 21.84
CA THR A 658 33.66 -7.51 20.79
C THR A 658 33.24 -6.64 19.62
N TRP A 659 33.42 -5.32 19.70
CA TRP A 659 33.04 -4.42 18.61
C TRP A 659 33.94 -4.58 17.40
N THR A 660 33.37 -4.29 16.23
CA THR A 660 34.12 -4.29 14.97
C THR A 660 35.20 -3.20 15.01
N VAL A 661 36.44 -3.55 14.71
CA VAL A 661 37.53 -2.57 14.52
C VAL A 661 37.26 -1.85 13.21
N ALA A 662 37.28 -0.52 13.24
CA ALA A 662 37.10 0.34 12.09
C ALA A 662 38.47 0.84 11.58
N ASP A 663 39.10 0.05 10.70
CA ASP A 663 40.44 0.25 10.19
C ASP A 663 40.55 0.25 8.67
N ARG A 664 39.41 0.25 7.95
CA ARG A 664 39.40 0.27 6.48
C ARG A 664 40.06 1.56 5.95
N THR A 665 40.85 1.40 4.90
CA THR A 665 41.50 2.52 4.19
C THR A 665 40.86 2.80 2.82
N THR A 666 39.95 1.95 2.37
CA THR A 666 39.24 2.05 1.08
C THR A 666 37.75 1.79 1.27
N THR A 667 36.95 2.35 0.38
CA THR A 667 35.50 2.15 0.31
C THR A 667 35.06 2.03 -1.16
N VAL A 668 33.92 1.37 -1.40
CA VAL A 668 33.24 1.35 -2.70
C VAL A 668 32.28 2.55 -2.87
N SER A 669 32.07 3.32 -1.83
CA SER A 669 31.23 4.53 -1.92
C SER A 669 31.83 5.55 -2.87
N PRO A 670 31.01 6.24 -3.69
CA PRO A 670 31.47 7.33 -4.55
C PRO A 670 31.99 8.54 -3.76
N ILE A 671 31.61 8.67 -2.50
CA ILE A 671 32.03 9.76 -1.60
C ILE A 671 33.32 9.37 -0.91
N LYS A 672 34.32 10.25 -0.99
CA LYS A 672 35.60 10.03 -0.31
C LYS A 672 35.50 10.42 1.16
N PRO A 673 36.08 9.61 2.08
CA PRO A 673 36.15 9.98 3.49
C PRO A 673 37.02 11.24 3.69
N LYS A 674 36.64 12.11 4.61
CA LYS A 674 37.42 13.31 4.97
C LYS A 674 38.64 12.97 5.84
N THR A 675 38.56 11.88 6.58
CA THR A 675 39.65 11.35 7.42
C THR A 675 39.77 9.83 7.25
N LEU A 676 40.91 9.26 7.58
CA LEU A 676 41.12 7.83 7.69
C LEU A 676 41.21 7.43 9.19
N PRO A 677 40.78 6.21 9.54
CA PRO A 677 40.19 5.18 8.66
C PRO A 677 38.81 5.59 8.14
N VAL A 678 38.31 4.86 7.12
CA VAL A 678 36.91 4.99 6.63
C VAL A 678 35.97 4.61 7.76
N LEU A 679 35.05 5.51 8.12
CA LEU A 679 34.10 5.32 9.24
C LEU A 679 32.64 5.16 8.77
N TYR A 680 32.45 4.81 7.50
CA TYR A 680 31.09 4.56 6.97
C TYR A 680 30.50 3.33 7.62
N ALA A 681 29.35 3.48 8.26
CA ALA A 681 28.66 2.40 8.96
C ALA A 681 28.41 1.19 8.04
N ASP A 682 28.04 1.49 6.81
CA ASP A 682 27.74 0.49 5.80
C ASP A 682 28.91 -0.40 5.43
N ASP A 683 30.12 0.16 5.39
CA ASP A 683 31.34 -0.60 5.08
C ASP A 683 31.63 -1.69 6.12
N TYR A 684 31.03 -1.55 7.30
CA TYR A 684 31.11 -2.51 8.40
C TYR A 684 29.84 -3.35 8.58
N GLY A 685 28.84 -3.20 7.67
CA GLY A 685 27.60 -3.97 7.64
C GLY A 685 26.52 -3.45 8.59
N TYR A 686 26.56 -2.18 8.96
CA TYR A 686 25.55 -1.52 9.79
C TYR A 686 24.74 -0.55 8.92
N HIS A 687 23.61 -1.01 8.38
CA HIS A 687 22.89 -0.34 7.32
C HIS A 687 21.67 0.48 7.78
N HIS A 688 21.22 0.29 9.01
CA HIS A 688 20.01 0.94 9.53
C HIS A 688 20.09 1.20 11.02
N GLY A 689 19.36 2.20 11.50
CA GLY A 689 19.22 2.52 12.90
C GLY A 689 20.45 3.17 13.50
N HIS A 690 20.55 3.21 14.80
CA HIS A 690 21.63 3.89 15.49
C HIS A 690 22.93 3.09 15.45
N VAL A 691 24.05 3.79 15.29
CA VAL A 691 25.40 3.24 15.22
C VAL A 691 26.29 3.96 16.21
N TRP A 692 26.94 3.21 17.07
CA TRP A 692 27.94 3.70 18.00
C TRP A 692 29.34 3.63 17.42
N TYR A 693 30.10 4.71 17.60
CA TYR A 693 31.53 4.79 17.31
C TYR A 693 32.27 5.06 18.64
N ARG A 694 33.40 4.39 18.85
CA ARG A 694 34.28 4.63 19.96
C ARG A 694 35.71 4.79 19.47
N GLY A 695 36.22 6.00 19.60
CA GLY A 695 37.60 6.36 19.24
C GLY A 695 38.47 6.47 20.47
N ARG A 696 39.59 5.78 20.50
CA ARG A 696 40.61 5.86 21.58
C ARG A 696 41.84 6.57 21.08
N PHE A 697 42.35 7.51 21.87
CA PHE A 697 43.59 8.22 21.61
C PHE A 697 44.32 8.56 22.91
N THR A 698 45.63 8.86 22.85
CA THR A 698 46.40 9.35 23.97
C THR A 698 46.26 10.86 24.03
N ALA A 699 45.76 11.36 25.11
CA ALA A 699 45.58 12.80 25.34
C ALA A 699 46.92 13.51 25.44
N THR A 700 47.03 14.68 24.87
CA THR A 700 48.18 15.57 24.95
C THR A 700 48.01 16.61 26.04
N GLY A 701 46.74 16.85 26.46
CA GLY A 701 46.35 17.92 27.35
C GLY A 701 46.12 19.27 26.67
N GLU A 702 46.21 19.29 25.33
CA GLU A 702 46.03 20.48 24.46
C GLU A 702 44.79 20.37 23.59
N GLU A 703 43.97 19.34 23.77
CA GLU A 703 42.76 19.12 23.01
C GLU A 703 41.76 20.26 23.25
N SER A 704 41.35 20.92 22.16
CA SER A 704 40.48 22.10 22.23
C SER A 704 39.13 21.90 21.59
N GLU A 705 39.02 21.03 20.57
CA GLU A 705 37.80 20.87 19.77
C GLU A 705 37.70 19.46 19.15
N VAL A 706 36.53 18.88 19.24
CA VAL A 706 36.15 17.69 18.45
C VAL A 706 35.44 18.15 17.19
N ARG A 707 35.93 17.74 16.02
CA ARG A 707 35.36 18.04 14.70
C ARG A 707 34.86 16.76 14.05
N LEU A 708 33.59 16.72 13.78
CA LEU A 708 32.92 15.58 13.13
C LEU A 708 32.14 16.02 11.89
N ASN A 709 32.04 15.11 10.95
CA ASN A 709 31.13 15.22 9.82
C ASN A 709 30.37 13.91 9.69
N ALA A 710 29.05 13.96 9.61
CA ALA A 710 28.23 12.77 9.49
C ALA A 710 27.20 12.89 8.37
N ILE A 711 26.86 11.78 7.73
CA ILE A 711 25.75 11.64 6.81
C ILE A 711 24.75 10.66 7.45
N THR A 712 23.53 11.14 7.70
CA THR A 712 22.50 10.42 8.44
C THR A 712 21.24 10.15 7.63
N GLY A 713 20.97 10.97 6.65
CA GLY A 713 19.67 11.18 5.99
C GLY A 713 19.01 12.45 6.53
N LYS A 714 17.93 12.89 5.89
CA LYS A 714 17.23 14.15 6.21
C LYS A 714 16.68 14.15 7.63
N GLY A 715 17.11 15.12 8.39
CA GLY A 715 16.69 15.27 9.78
C GLY A 715 17.30 14.27 10.76
N GLY A 716 18.25 13.43 10.37
CA GLY A 716 19.03 12.57 11.25
C GLY A 716 20.00 13.37 12.11
N ILE A 717 20.33 12.86 13.29
CA ILE A 717 21.23 13.53 14.25
C ILE A 717 22.38 12.61 14.68
N TYR A 718 23.40 13.23 15.24
CA TYR A 718 24.42 12.51 16.00
C TYR A 718 24.77 13.22 17.31
N GLN A 719 25.17 12.45 18.32
CA GLN A 719 25.46 12.89 19.66
C GLN A 719 26.89 12.51 20.07
N VAL A 720 27.57 13.35 20.85
CA VAL A 720 29.00 13.25 21.13
C VAL A 720 29.29 13.29 22.59
N TRP A 721 30.14 12.38 23.07
CA TRP A 721 30.70 12.33 24.43
C TRP A 721 32.20 12.19 24.37
N LEU A 722 32.90 12.87 25.28
CA LEU A 722 34.32 12.70 25.50
C LEU A 722 34.56 12.30 26.94
N ASN A 723 35.19 11.15 27.17
CA ASN A 723 35.37 10.54 28.51
C ASN A 723 34.07 10.47 29.32
N GLY A 724 32.94 10.17 28.67
CA GLY A 724 31.61 10.07 29.28
C GLY A 724 30.90 11.40 29.48
N ARG A 725 31.57 12.53 29.26
CA ARG A 725 30.96 13.87 29.32
C ARG A 725 30.28 14.18 27.95
N TYR A 726 29.00 14.48 27.99
CA TYR A 726 28.26 14.94 26.81
C TYR A 726 28.79 16.30 26.34
N LEU A 727 29.15 16.40 25.07
CA LEU A 727 29.63 17.63 24.44
C LEU A 727 28.55 18.36 23.66
N GLY A 728 27.58 17.61 23.08
CA GLY A 728 26.52 18.17 22.28
C GLY A 728 25.98 17.21 21.22
N SER A 729 25.04 17.70 20.42
CA SER A 729 24.48 17.05 19.24
C SER A 729 24.61 17.95 18.01
N ALA A 730 24.51 17.36 16.84
CA ALA A 730 24.40 18.10 15.58
C ALA A 730 23.53 17.33 14.59
N ALA A 731 22.91 18.06 13.68
CA ALA A 731 22.23 17.46 12.54
C ALA A 731 23.25 16.81 11.60
N GLY A 732 22.93 15.65 11.12
CA GLY A 732 23.70 15.01 10.05
C GLY A 732 23.40 15.64 8.68
N GLY A 733 24.27 15.37 7.72
CA GLY A 733 24.09 15.80 6.35
C GLY A 733 23.13 14.89 5.59
N GLU A 734 22.58 15.43 4.52
CA GLU A 734 21.78 14.71 3.54
C GLU A 734 22.22 15.05 2.11
N GLN A 735 21.88 14.20 1.17
CA GLN A 735 21.88 14.59 -0.24
C GLN A 735 20.65 15.47 -0.50
N LYS A 736 20.84 16.60 -1.17
CA LYS A 736 19.74 17.38 -1.74
C LYS A 736 19.21 16.70 -2.99
N ASP A 737 17.90 16.73 -3.19
CA ASP A 737 17.20 16.12 -4.34
C ASP A 737 17.51 16.78 -5.71
N SER A 738 18.55 17.59 -5.82
CA SER A 738 18.88 18.23 -7.11
C SER A 738 19.85 17.37 -7.91
N ASP A 739 19.74 17.45 -9.23
CA ASP A 739 20.56 16.83 -10.26
C ASP A 739 22.06 17.22 -10.23
N ALA A 740 22.48 17.89 -9.19
CA ALA A 740 23.88 18.28 -9.00
C ALA A 740 24.73 17.05 -8.63
N PRO A 741 25.98 17.00 -9.11
CA PRO A 741 26.92 15.95 -8.72
C PRO A 741 27.02 15.88 -7.21
N ILE A 742 26.97 14.66 -6.70
CA ILE A 742 26.86 14.32 -5.29
C ILE A 742 28.06 14.89 -4.52
N ASN A 743 27.80 15.98 -3.90
CA ASN A 743 28.65 16.46 -2.80
C ASN A 743 27.69 16.74 -1.63
N PRO A 744 27.27 15.66 -0.88
CA PRO A 744 26.48 15.92 0.30
C PRO A 744 27.34 16.80 1.18
N ASP A 745 26.73 17.87 1.67
CA ASP A 745 27.36 18.59 2.78
C ASP A 745 27.19 17.70 4.02
N PRO A 746 28.24 16.95 4.42
CA PRO A 746 28.11 16.15 5.62
C PRO A 746 27.95 17.12 6.78
N GLY A 747 26.84 16.98 7.53
CA GLY A 747 26.53 17.87 8.63
C GLY A 747 27.74 18.07 9.57
N PRO A 748 28.37 19.25 9.57
CA PRO A 748 29.51 19.51 10.40
C PRO A 748 29.08 19.71 11.84
N GLY A 749 29.85 19.15 12.80
CA GLY A 749 29.70 19.40 14.22
C GLY A 749 31.06 19.73 14.82
N ASN A 750 31.12 20.87 15.43
CA ASN A 750 32.30 21.35 16.16
C ASN A 750 31.94 21.45 17.65
N PHE A 751 32.64 20.69 18.46
CA PHE A 751 32.33 20.58 19.89
C PHE A 751 33.55 20.99 20.72
N THR A 752 33.43 22.06 21.51
CA THR A 752 34.49 22.53 22.38
C THR A 752 34.82 21.49 23.42
N VAL A 753 36.09 21.17 23.58
CA VAL A 753 36.59 20.32 24.65
C VAL A 753 36.74 21.20 25.91
N PRO A 754 36.03 20.89 27.00
CA PRO A 754 36.16 21.66 28.22
C PRO A 754 37.58 21.60 28.80
N SER A 755 38.09 22.74 29.20
CA SER A 755 39.43 22.83 29.84
C SER A 755 39.54 21.87 31.02
N GLY A 756 40.65 21.14 31.08
CA GLY A 756 40.93 20.17 32.14
C GLY A 756 40.15 18.86 32.09
N LEU A 757 39.35 18.64 31.01
CA LEU A 757 38.66 17.36 30.84
C LEU A 757 39.63 16.21 30.55
N LEU A 758 40.71 16.48 29.80
CA LEU A 758 41.71 15.50 29.44
C LEU A 758 43.04 15.85 30.09
N LYS A 759 43.79 14.81 30.57
CA LYS A 759 45.12 14.95 31.15
C LYS A 759 46.14 14.33 30.18
N LYS A 760 47.27 14.99 30.07
CA LYS A 760 48.38 14.51 29.24
C LYS A 760 48.77 13.06 29.61
N GLY A 761 48.81 12.21 28.60
CA GLY A 761 49.24 10.82 28.74
C GLY A 761 48.09 9.83 29.08
N GLU A 762 46.91 10.33 29.43
CA GLU A 762 45.77 9.42 29.64
C GLU A 762 45.16 8.91 28.33
N THR A 763 44.50 7.77 28.40
CA THR A 763 43.69 7.26 27.29
C THR A 763 42.33 7.95 27.30
N ALA A 764 42.09 8.77 26.33
CA ALA A 764 40.79 9.41 26.11
C ALA A 764 39.89 8.56 25.21
N VAL A 765 38.56 8.64 25.44
CA VAL A 765 37.55 7.93 24.66
C VAL A 765 36.54 8.93 24.12
N LEU A 766 36.52 9.08 22.81
CA LEU A 766 35.49 9.80 22.06
C LEU A 766 34.39 8.81 21.63
N SER A 767 33.17 8.99 22.14
CA SER A 767 32.02 8.18 21.81
C SER A 767 31.04 9.01 21.01
N VAL A 768 30.56 8.46 19.90
CA VAL A 768 29.58 9.12 19.01
C VAL A 768 28.45 8.15 18.71
N LEU A 769 27.20 8.60 18.91
CA LEU A 769 26.00 7.90 18.52
C LEU A 769 25.46 8.58 17.27
N VAL A 770 25.41 7.87 16.15
CA VAL A 770 24.93 8.37 14.85
C VAL A 770 23.64 7.65 14.48
N GLU A 771 22.64 8.40 14.07
CA GLU A 771 21.44 7.84 13.47
C GLU A 771 21.68 7.55 11.98
N ASN A 772 21.35 6.33 11.55
CA ASN A 772 21.31 5.93 10.14
C ASN A 772 19.85 5.74 9.74
N MET A 773 19.30 6.70 8.99
CA MET A 773 17.90 6.72 8.59
C MET A 773 17.61 5.82 7.37
N GLY A 774 18.60 5.07 6.87
CA GLY A 774 18.46 4.25 5.65
C GLY A 774 19.06 4.94 4.43
N HIS A 775 18.73 4.43 3.25
CA HIS A 775 19.37 4.80 1.99
C HIS A 775 18.40 5.48 1.02
N ASN A 776 18.94 6.38 0.20
CA ASN A 776 18.20 7.07 -0.84
C ASN A 776 17.82 6.12 -1.97
N ASP A 777 16.77 6.48 -2.68
CA ASP A 777 16.31 5.80 -3.88
C ASP A 777 17.25 6.04 -5.06
N ASP A 778 17.21 5.16 -6.05
CA ASP A 778 18.01 5.22 -7.29
C ASP A 778 17.11 5.46 -8.52
N TRP A 779 16.18 6.41 -8.39
CA TRP A 779 15.14 6.62 -9.39
C TRP A 779 15.67 7.02 -10.78
N THR A 780 16.84 7.65 -10.89
CA THR A 780 17.51 7.98 -12.16
C THR A 780 18.53 6.94 -12.62
N ALA A 781 18.65 5.81 -11.92
CA ALA A 781 19.60 4.72 -12.23
C ALA A 781 21.05 5.16 -12.38
N GLU A 782 21.49 6.18 -11.64
CA GLU A 782 22.90 6.64 -11.64
C GLU A 782 23.75 5.93 -10.57
N ASP A 783 23.13 5.19 -9.63
CA ASP A 783 23.78 4.40 -8.57
C ASP A 783 24.46 5.23 -7.46
N THR A 784 24.66 6.50 -7.66
CA THR A 784 25.43 7.33 -6.70
C THR A 784 24.62 7.66 -5.44
N ARG A 785 23.30 7.88 -5.57
CA ARG A 785 22.41 8.13 -4.42
C ARG A 785 22.26 6.89 -3.55
N GLN A 786 22.00 5.76 -4.17
CA GLN A 786 21.87 4.48 -3.49
C GLN A 786 23.16 4.09 -2.74
N LYS A 787 24.35 4.44 -3.28
CA LYS A 787 25.66 4.19 -2.67
C LYS A 787 26.18 5.30 -1.75
N GLN A 788 25.39 6.34 -1.51
CA GLN A 788 25.76 7.36 -0.54
C GLN A 788 25.99 6.71 0.85
N PRO A 789 27.12 7.00 1.51
CA PRO A 789 27.41 6.37 2.81
C PRO A 789 26.53 6.90 3.91
N ARG A 790 26.41 6.15 5.00
CA ARG A 790 25.85 6.58 6.26
C ARG A 790 26.90 6.43 7.36
N GLY A 791 26.82 7.32 8.37
CA GLY A 791 27.77 7.36 9.46
C GLY A 791 28.75 8.52 9.41
N LEU A 792 29.89 8.39 10.06
CA LEU A 792 30.92 9.42 10.08
C LEU A 792 31.70 9.44 8.76
N VAL A 793 31.80 10.61 8.14
CA VAL A 793 32.59 10.89 6.94
C VAL A 793 33.99 11.39 7.31
N GLY A 794 34.06 12.05 8.48
CA GLY A 794 35.32 12.54 9.04
C GLY A 794 35.22 12.72 10.56
N ALA A 795 36.31 12.47 11.23
CA ALA A 795 36.42 12.64 12.67
C ALA A 795 37.85 13.03 13.06
N SER A 796 37.99 14.10 13.83
CA SER A 796 39.28 14.54 14.38
C SER A 796 39.09 15.24 15.72
N VAL A 797 40.16 15.26 16.50
CA VAL A 797 40.26 16.04 17.73
C VAL A 797 41.47 16.95 17.62
N ALA A 798 41.25 18.26 17.67
CA ALA A 798 42.31 19.25 17.57
C ALA A 798 43.28 19.10 18.75
N GLY A 799 44.57 18.96 18.48
CA GLY A 799 45.60 18.71 19.48
C GLY A 799 45.85 17.23 19.78
N ALA A 800 45.02 16.29 19.31
CA ALA A 800 45.22 14.86 19.53
C ALA A 800 46.02 14.20 18.38
N GLY A 801 46.64 13.06 18.71
CA GLY A 801 47.24 12.14 17.73
C GLY A 801 46.19 11.25 17.02
N PRO A 802 46.64 10.17 16.36
CA PRO A 802 45.76 9.22 15.69
C PRO A 802 44.72 8.62 16.65
N ILE A 803 43.50 8.41 16.11
CA ILE A 803 42.38 7.84 16.87
C ILE A 803 42.12 6.41 16.37
N ALA A 804 42.15 5.45 17.28
CA ALA A 804 41.79 4.06 16.99
C ALA A 804 40.28 3.85 17.20
N TRP A 805 39.59 3.42 16.16
CA TRP A 805 38.15 3.36 16.15
C TRP A 805 37.57 1.93 16.23
N LYS A 806 36.48 1.82 16.95
CA LYS A 806 35.58 0.67 16.91
C LYS A 806 34.16 1.12 16.65
N ILE A 807 33.37 0.26 16.03
CA ILE A 807 32.02 0.54 15.59
C ILE A 807 31.07 -0.58 15.97
N GLN A 808 29.84 -0.25 16.36
CA GLN A 808 28.78 -1.19 16.67
C GLN A 808 27.40 -0.63 16.29
N GLY A 809 26.68 -1.36 15.47
CA GLY A 809 25.28 -1.11 15.11
C GLY A 809 24.38 -2.27 15.49
N THR A 810 23.43 -2.60 14.64
CA THR A 810 22.53 -3.76 14.79
C THR A 810 23.34 -5.06 14.83
N ALA A 811 22.96 -5.99 15.73
CA ALA A 811 23.66 -7.25 15.87
C ALA A 811 23.60 -8.08 14.57
N LYS A 812 24.76 -8.51 14.10
CA LYS A 812 24.88 -9.32 12.85
C LYS A 812 24.15 -10.68 12.90
N THR A 813 23.82 -11.15 14.10
CA THR A 813 23.13 -12.42 14.35
C THR A 813 21.63 -12.37 14.09
N ASP A 814 21.03 -11.19 14.02
CA ASP A 814 19.60 -11.01 13.75
C ASP A 814 19.36 -10.84 12.25
N ARG A 815 19.66 -11.87 11.46
CA ARG A 815 19.66 -11.84 10.00
C ARG A 815 18.27 -11.70 9.39
N VAL A 816 17.23 -12.18 10.07
CA VAL A 816 15.89 -12.33 9.49
C VAL A 816 14.93 -11.24 9.96
N ARG A 817 15.09 -10.77 11.18
CA ARG A 817 14.15 -9.83 11.81
C ARG A 817 14.76 -8.47 12.13
N GLY A 818 16.08 -8.41 12.27
CA GLY A 818 16.78 -7.29 12.83
C GLY A 818 16.84 -6.04 11.96
N PRO A 819 17.29 -6.09 10.71
CA PRO A 819 17.63 -4.86 9.98
C PRO A 819 16.46 -3.89 9.78
N LEU A 820 15.24 -4.41 9.71
CA LEU A 820 14.04 -3.60 9.53
C LEU A 820 13.23 -3.37 10.80
N ASN A 821 13.46 -4.16 11.86
CA ASN A 821 12.71 -4.06 13.10
C ASN A 821 13.45 -3.30 14.19
N ASN A 822 14.73 -3.53 14.37
CA ASN A 822 15.54 -2.89 15.42
C ASN A 822 16.84 -2.30 14.89
N GLY A 823 17.41 -1.39 15.66
CA GLY A 823 18.70 -0.73 15.39
C GLY A 823 19.77 -1.09 16.42
N GLY A 824 20.79 -0.22 16.53
CA GLY A 824 21.98 -0.48 17.31
C GLY A 824 22.04 0.13 18.71
N LEU A 825 20.95 0.66 19.26
CA LEU A 825 20.90 1.13 20.63
C LEU A 825 21.23 -0.03 21.59
N TYR A 826 21.89 0.26 22.70
CA TYR A 826 22.21 -0.74 23.73
C TYR A 826 20.97 -1.50 24.19
N GLY A 827 19.87 -0.78 24.43
CA GLY A 827 18.61 -1.39 24.85
C GLY A 827 18.00 -2.29 23.77
N GLU A 828 18.14 -1.96 22.50
CA GLU A 828 17.74 -2.84 21.41
C GLU A 828 18.59 -4.11 21.41
N ARG A 829 19.91 -3.97 21.45
CA ARG A 829 20.84 -5.12 21.50
C ARG A 829 20.67 -5.99 22.76
N THR A 830 20.24 -5.38 23.88
CA THR A 830 19.98 -6.10 25.15
C THR A 830 18.52 -6.53 25.31
N GLY A 831 17.63 -6.19 24.35
CA GLY A 831 16.24 -6.65 24.34
C GLY A 831 15.30 -5.86 25.24
N ARG A 832 15.60 -4.62 25.58
CA ARG A 832 14.72 -3.75 26.39
C ARG A 832 13.36 -3.53 25.77
N HIS A 833 13.23 -3.66 24.44
CA HIS A 833 11.98 -3.53 23.70
C HIS A 833 11.14 -4.82 23.70
N LEU A 834 11.71 -5.96 24.07
CA LEU A 834 11.04 -7.26 23.99
C LEU A 834 10.07 -7.51 25.15
N PRO A 835 8.95 -8.22 24.92
CA PRO A 835 8.14 -8.77 26.00
C PRO A 835 8.97 -9.65 26.92
N GLY A 836 8.69 -9.60 28.23
CA GLY A 836 9.39 -10.40 29.22
C GLY A 836 10.75 -9.85 29.68
N PHE A 837 11.21 -8.73 29.14
CA PHE A 837 12.38 -8.05 29.69
C PHE A 837 12.16 -7.67 31.17
N ALA A 838 13.15 -7.93 32.02
CA ALA A 838 13.06 -7.67 33.46
C ALA A 838 13.32 -6.18 33.76
N ASP A 839 12.26 -5.40 33.89
CA ASP A 839 12.33 -3.95 34.17
C ASP A 839 12.00 -3.57 35.63
N ARG A 840 11.88 -4.55 36.52
CA ARG A 840 11.51 -4.30 37.94
C ARG A 840 12.44 -3.36 38.69
N SER A 841 13.71 -3.32 38.31
CA SER A 841 14.73 -2.43 38.90
C SER A 841 14.68 -1.00 38.32
N TRP A 842 13.86 -0.75 37.28
CA TRP A 842 13.77 0.58 36.68
C TRP A 842 12.95 1.54 37.56
N THR A 843 13.24 2.83 37.47
CA THR A 843 12.56 3.88 38.24
C THR A 843 11.09 4.01 37.75
N PRO A 844 10.11 4.01 38.68
CA PRO A 844 8.71 4.33 38.30
C PRO A 844 8.60 5.80 37.87
N ALA A 845 8.29 6.05 36.61
CA ALA A 845 7.98 7.38 36.07
C ALA A 845 7.40 7.29 34.69
N SER A 846 6.40 8.14 34.39
CA SER A 846 5.77 8.22 33.04
C SER A 846 6.55 9.18 32.11
N PRO A 847 6.36 9.05 30.79
CA PRO A 847 6.93 9.98 29.81
C PRO A 847 6.51 11.44 30.02
N ALA A 848 5.31 11.68 30.58
CA ALA A 848 4.81 13.02 30.88
C ALA A 848 5.41 13.63 32.14
N ALA A 849 5.83 12.80 33.10
CA ALA A 849 6.33 13.26 34.42
C ALA A 849 7.85 13.30 34.49
N ARG A 850 8.55 12.54 33.65
CA ARG A 850 10.01 12.41 33.68
C ARG A 850 10.66 13.31 32.65
N GLN A 851 11.46 14.24 33.11
CA GLN A 851 12.41 14.95 32.27
C GLN A 851 13.54 13.99 31.87
N VAL A 852 13.82 13.88 30.59
CA VAL A 852 14.92 13.13 30.00
C VAL A 852 16.06 14.10 29.71
N GLY A 853 17.30 13.65 29.84
CA GLY A 853 18.48 14.40 29.42
C GLY A 853 18.99 13.95 28.05
N PRO A 854 20.11 14.53 27.59
CA PRO A 854 20.73 14.10 26.34
C PRO A 854 21.11 12.61 26.39
N GLY A 855 21.09 11.97 25.23
CA GLY A 855 21.31 10.52 25.10
C GLY A 855 20.02 9.74 24.99
N VAL A 856 20.00 8.53 25.50
CA VAL A 856 18.87 7.59 25.33
C VAL A 856 18.21 7.31 26.68
N THR A 857 16.89 7.40 26.71
CA THR A 857 16.06 7.01 27.85
C THR A 857 14.95 6.07 27.42
N TRP A 858 14.85 4.94 28.10
CA TRP A 858 13.78 3.97 27.86
C TRP A 858 12.62 4.18 28.83
N PHE A 859 11.40 4.02 28.28
CA PHE A 859 10.18 3.88 29.06
C PHE A 859 9.50 2.56 28.68
N ARG A 860 8.91 1.89 29.68
CA ARG A 860 8.14 0.67 29.46
C ARG A 860 6.84 0.71 30.26
N SER A 861 5.79 0.18 29.66
CA SER A 861 4.48 -0.03 30.29
C SER A 861 3.86 -1.32 29.76
N GLY A 862 3.15 -2.02 30.63
CA GLY A 862 2.27 -3.13 30.26
C GLY A 862 0.83 -2.71 30.36
N PHE A 863 0.01 -3.13 29.39
CA PHE A 863 -1.43 -2.91 29.42
C PHE A 863 -2.20 -4.13 28.89
N ARG A 864 -3.46 -4.24 29.23
CA ARG A 864 -4.31 -5.33 28.79
C ARG A 864 -5.48 -4.80 27.98
N LEU A 865 -5.72 -5.38 26.81
CA LEU A 865 -6.89 -5.15 26.00
C LEU A 865 -7.90 -6.30 26.16
N ASP A 866 -9.17 -5.97 26.00
CA ASP A 866 -10.28 -6.91 25.91
C ASP A 866 -11.31 -6.37 24.92
N LEU A 867 -10.91 -6.33 23.64
CA LEU A 867 -11.76 -5.83 22.57
C LEU A 867 -12.86 -6.84 22.24
N PRO A 868 -14.07 -6.38 21.84
CA PRO A 868 -15.19 -7.27 21.55
C PRO A 868 -14.86 -8.26 20.42
N LYS A 869 -15.24 -9.53 20.58
CA LYS A 869 -15.12 -10.53 19.51
C LYS A 869 -15.98 -10.16 18.30
N GLY A 870 -15.47 -10.41 17.08
CA GLY A 870 -16.19 -10.09 15.84
C GLY A 870 -16.35 -8.58 15.60
N HIS A 871 -15.38 -7.80 16.10
CA HIS A 871 -15.28 -6.38 15.85
C HIS A 871 -13.91 -6.05 15.31
N ASP A 872 -13.84 -5.12 14.36
CA ASP A 872 -12.62 -4.46 13.93
C ASP A 872 -12.54 -3.10 14.64
N VAL A 873 -11.51 -2.95 15.45
CA VAL A 873 -11.27 -1.73 16.24
C VAL A 873 -9.83 -1.29 16.02
N PRO A 874 -9.56 -0.53 14.96
CA PRO A 874 -8.24 0.05 14.73
C PRO A 874 -7.86 1.01 15.84
N LEU A 875 -6.66 0.83 16.39
CA LEU A 875 -6.13 1.66 17.47
C LEU A 875 -4.90 2.43 17.00
N THR A 876 -4.71 3.62 17.60
CA THR A 876 -3.48 4.40 17.51
C THR A 876 -2.88 4.65 18.88
N LEU A 877 -1.57 4.84 18.88
CA LEU A 877 -0.83 5.43 20.00
C LEU A 877 -0.68 6.91 19.73
N ARG A 878 -1.24 7.77 20.60
CA ARG A 878 -1.22 9.20 20.45
C ARG A 878 -0.22 9.84 21.39
N PHE A 879 0.63 10.72 20.83
CA PHE A 879 1.52 11.61 21.58
C PHE A 879 0.85 12.96 21.77
N GLY A 880 0.65 13.36 23.02
CA GLY A 880 -0.03 14.62 23.38
C GLY A 880 0.84 15.87 23.29
N GLY A 881 2.07 15.71 22.79
CA GLY A 881 3.06 16.78 22.70
C GLY A 881 3.90 16.91 23.95
N GLY A 882 5.22 17.00 23.72
CA GLY A 882 6.23 17.24 24.75
C GLY A 882 6.71 18.68 24.73
N ASN A 883 7.75 18.95 25.52
CA ASN A 883 8.44 20.24 25.58
C ASN A 883 9.94 20.05 25.78
N GLY A 884 10.70 21.14 25.65
CA GLY A 884 12.14 21.14 25.81
C GLY A 884 12.90 20.93 24.50
N ALA A 885 14.06 20.27 24.60
CA ALA A 885 14.90 20.00 23.43
C ALA A 885 14.27 19.03 22.43
N GLU A 886 14.75 19.09 21.19
CA GLU A 886 14.37 18.14 20.14
C GLU A 886 14.66 16.71 20.61
N HIS A 887 13.70 15.83 20.33
CA HIS A 887 13.81 14.43 20.69
C HIS A 887 13.00 13.55 19.73
N ARG A 888 13.38 12.28 19.67
CA ARG A 888 12.75 11.24 18.89
C ARG A 888 12.39 10.08 19.78
N VAL A 889 11.33 9.40 19.43
CA VAL A 889 10.85 8.25 20.21
C VAL A 889 10.60 7.08 19.29
N LEU A 890 11.43 6.05 19.38
CA LEU A 890 11.18 4.76 18.75
C LEU A 890 10.08 4.03 19.51
N ILE A 891 9.09 3.52 18.80
CA ILE A 891 7.86 2.95 19.35
C ILE A 891 7.88 1.43 19.17
N TYR A 892 7.89 0.68 20.26
CA TYR A 892 7.85 -0.79 20.22
C TYR A 892 6.59 -1.32 20.90
N VAL A 893 5.81 -2.10 20.16
CA VAL A 893 4.66 -2.85 20.70
C VAL A 893 4.94 -4.34 20.56
N ASN A 894 4.90 -5.07 21.66
CA ASN A 894 5.21 -6.49 21.73
C ASN A 894 6.53 -6.88 21.04
N GLY A 895 7.51 -5.97 21.06
CA GLY A 895 8.83 -6.13 20.46
C GLY A 895 8.95 -5.65 19.00
N TRP A 896 7.84 -5.29 18.35
CA TRP A 896 7.85 -4.74 16.99
C TRP A 896 8.05 -3.23 17.03
N ASN A 897 9.02 -2.72 16.26
CA ASN A 897 9.20 -1.29 16.02
C ASN A 897 8.11 -0.81 15.05
N LEU A 898 7.15 -0.05 15.56
CA LEU A 898 6.01 0.44 14.76
C LEU A 898 6.22 1.85 14.22
N GLY A 899 7.38 2.45 14.47
CA GLY A 899 7.74 3.75 13.92
C GLY A 899 8.45 4.65 14.89
N GLU A 900 8.57 5.89 14.48
CA GLU A 900 9.32 6.93 15.19
C GLU A 900 8.53 8.22 15.27
N TYR A 901 8.32 8.71 16.50
CA TYR A 901 7.83 10.05 16.76
C TYR A 901 8.99 11.04 16.72
N VAL A 902 8.84 12.13 15.99
CA VAL A 902 9.80 13.23 15.92
C VAL A 902 9.12 14.51 16.41
N THR A 903 9.74 15.24 17.33
CA THR A 903 9.14 16.41 17.98
C THR A 903 8.65 17.48 17.00
N GLY A 904 9.44 17.81 15.99
CA GLY A 904 9.10 18.78 14.95
C GLY A 904 8.22 18.23 13.82
N GLY A 905 7.91 16.93 13.83
CA GLY A 905 7.12 16.29 12.80
C GLY A 905 5.60 16.51 12.96
N PRO A 906 4.79 16.38 11.90
CA PRO A 906 3.35 16.54 11.97
C PRO A 906 2.63 15.34 12.60
N GLN A 907 3.23 14.13 12.57
CA GLN A 907 2.58 12.90 13.00
C GLN A 907 2.50 12.83 14.54
N ARG A 908 1.28 12.65 15.06
CA ARG A 908 0.99 12.48 16.49
C ARG A 908 0.33 11.13 16.81
N ASP A 909 -0.33 10.53 15.83
CA ASP A 909 -1.03 9.25 15.94
C ASP A 909 -0.28 8.18 15.16
N PHE A 910 0.03 7.07 15.83
CA PHE A 910 0.79 5.95 15.26
C PHE A 910 -0.09 4.71 15.26
N THR A 911 -0.28 4.13 14.09
CA THR A 911 -1.12 2.94 13.89
C THR A 911 -0.57 1.73 14.63
N LEU A 912 -1.46 1.04 15.36
CA LEU A 912 -1.15 -0.19 16.07
C LEU A 912 -1.87 -1.37 15.38
N PRO A 913 -1.22 -2.10 14.46
CA PRO A 913 -1.88 -3.16 13.71
C PRO A 913 -2.36 -4.29 14.63
N ALA A 914 -3.63 -4.69 14.48
CA ALA A 914 -4.14 -5.89 15.12
C ALA A 914 -3.28 -7.11 14.71
N GLY A 915 -3.07 -8.04 15.61
CA GLY A 915 -2.12 -9.13 15.44
C GLY A 915 -0.78 -8.83 16.12
N ILE A 916 -0.10 -7.74 15.77
CA ILE A 916 1.01 -7.20 16.57
C ILE A 916 0.48 -6.72 17.92
N LEU A 917 -0.57 -5.91 17.89
CA LEU A 917 -1.34 -5.57 19.08
C LEU A 917 -2.32 -6.70 19.38
N ARG A 918 -2.15 -7.39 20.50
CA ARG A 918 -3.07 -8.42 20.96
C ARG A 918 -4.38 -7.79 21.38
N GLN A 919 -5.41 -8.05 20.63
CA GLN A 919 -6.74 -7.46 20.87
C GLN A 919 -7.42 -7.93 22.19
N ARG A 920 -7.04 -9.12 22.65
CA ARG A 920 -7.50 -9.72 23.92
C ARG A 920 -6.33 -10.36 24.63
N GLY A 921 -5.68 -9.59 25.49
CA GLY A 921 -4.52 -10.08 26.22
C GLY A 921 -3.59 -8.97 26.69
N ALA A 922 -2.48 -9.40 27.26
CA ALA A 922 -1.43 -8.50 27.72
C ALA A 922 -0.58 -8.03 26.55
N ASN A 923 -0.28 -6.73 26.53
CA ASN A 923 0.60 -6.06 25.60
C ASN A 923 1.73 -5.35 26.34
N THR A 924 2.86 -5.22 25.70
CA THR A 924 4.01 -4.45 26.18
C THR A 924 4.27 -3.27 25.25
N LEU A 925 4.33 -2.08 25.80
CA LEU A 925 4.77 -0.87 25.11
C LEU A 925 6.16 -0.51 25.64
N ALA A 926 7.13 -0.33 24.76
CA ALA A 926 8.44 0.19 25.08
C ALA A 926 8.78 1.38 24.18
N LEU A 927 9.38 2.40 24.74
CA LEU A 927 9.74 3.62 24.04
C LEU A 927 11.21 3.90 24.28
N ALA A 928 11.98 4.13 23.21
CA ALA A 928 13.35 4.60 23.30
C ALA A 928 13.39 6.06 22.89
N VAL A 929 13.60 6.94 23.85
CA VAL A 929 13.68 8.40 23.63
C VAL A 929 15.14 8.77 23.42
N VAL A 930 15.46 9.32 22.26
CA VAL A 930 16.76 9.89 21.92
C VAL A 930 16.60 11.42 21.97
N ALA A 931 17.16 12.06 22.96
CA ALA A 931 17.00 13.50 23.21
C ALA A 931 18.32 14.25 23.06
N GLU A 932 18.26 15.43 22.43
CA GLU A 932 19.44 16.29 22.25
C GLU A 932 19.80 17.13 23.49
N GLY A 933 18.86 17.25 24.40
CA GLY A 933 18.98 18.00 25.64
C GLY A 933 17.88 17.61 26.61
N GLN A 934 17.58 18.53 27.55
CA GLN A 934 16.50 18.34 28.51
C GLN A 934 15.15 18.44 27.80
N ALA A 935 14.34 17.37 27.87
CA ALA A 935 13.05 17.29 27.24
C ALA A 935 12.03 16.50 28.06
N THR A 936 10.76 16.67 27.76
CA THR A 936 9.65 15.84 28.26
C THR A 936 8.84 15.37 27.07
N VAL A 937 8.60 14.07 26.96
CA VAL A 937 7.86 13.46 25.82
C VAL A 937 6.38 13.82 25.83
N GLY A 938 5.80 14.05 27.02
CA GLY A 938 4.38 14.36 27.18
C GLY A 938 3.51 13.13 27.43
N PRO A 939 2.19 13.34 27.54
CA PRO A 939 1.23 12.26 27.77
C PRO A 939 1.09 11.37 26.52
N ILE A 940 0.93 10.08 26.77
CA ILE A 940 0.72 9.07 25.74
C ILE A 940 -0.55 8.31 26.03
N SER A 941 -1.40 8.11 25.02
CA SER A 941 -2.69 7.44 25.16
C SER A 941 -2.97 6.48 24.01
N LEU A 942 -3.85 5.52 24.25
CA LEU A 942 -4.47 4.68 23.22
C LEU A 942 -5.77 5.34 22.76
N ASN A 943 -5.97 5.43 21.43
CA ASN A 943 -7.18 5.95 20.83
C ASN A 943 -7.80 4.91 19.91
N ALA A 944 -9.12 4.74 19.95
CA ALA A 944 -9.87 4.01 18.95
C ALA A 944 -10.20 4.97 17.79
N VAL A 945 -9.73 4.65 16.61
CA VAL A 945 -10.02 5.42 15.39
C VAL A 945 -11.47 5.20 14.98
N ALA A 946 -11.92 3.95 15.05
CA ALA A 946 -13.29 3.54 14.76
C ALA A 946 -13.60 2.24 15.51
N ALA A 947 -14.87 1.85 15.49
CA ALA A 947 -15.30 0.52 15.88
C ALA A 947 -16.33 0.02 14.87
N HIS A 948 -16.07 -1.15 14.29
CA HIS A 948 -16.99 -1.81 13.38
C HIS A 948 -17.35 -3.19 13.91
N ARG A 949 -18.64 -3.53 13.85
CA ARG A 949 -19.06 -4.91 14.03
C ARG A 949 -18.79 -5.64 12.71
N GLY A 950 -17.96 -6.68 12.72
CA GLY A 950 -17.51 -7.39 11.53
C GLY A 950 -15.97 -7.51 11.49
N GLY A 951 -15.38 -7.26 10.33
CA GLY A 951 -13.95 -7.38 10.12
C GLY A 951 -13.51 -8.80 9.69
N VAL A 952 -12.21 -9.02 9.72
CA VAL A 952 -11.59 -10.32 9.47
C VAL A 952 -11.04 -10.91 10.77
N PRO A 953 -10.97 -12.24 10.92
CA PRO A 953 -10.25 -12.85 12.01
C PRO A 953 -8.76 -12.49 11.96
N VAL A 954 -8.19 -12.12 13.10
CA VAL A 954 -6.77 -11.76 13.20
C VAL A 954 -6.12 -12.56 14.33
N ASN A 955 -5.08 -13.31 13.98
CA ASN A 955 -4.25 -14.04 14.93
C ASN A 955 -3.09 -13.16 15.42
N ASP A 956 -2.60 -13.47 16.61
CA ASP A 956 -1.44 -12.77 17.15
C ASP A 956 -0.19 -13.06 16.29
N VAL A 957 0.53 -12.00 15.92
CA VAL A 957 1.82 -12.11 15.26
C VAL A 957 2.88 -12.34 16.35
N PRO A 958 3.73 -13.37 16.20
CA PRO A 958 4.76 -13.63 17.17
C PRO A 958 5.70 -12.42 17.38
N SER A 959 6.08 -12.18 18.62
CA SER A 959 7.11 -11.16 18.90
C SER A 959 8.41 -11.53 18.17
N PRO A 960 9.13 -10.56 17.58
CA PRO A 960 10.47 -10.81 17.07
C PRO A 960 11.38 -11.10 18.28
N GLY A 961 11.67 -12.37 18.48
CA GLY A 961 12.60 -12.81 19.52
C GLY A 961 14.03 -12.52 19.12
N ARG A 962 14.96 -12.69 20.06
CA ARG A 962 16.38 -12.87 19.73
C ARG A 962 16.55 -14.24 19.08
N THR A 963 17.31 -14.33 18.01
CA THR A 963 17.86 -15.60 17.57
C THR A 963 18.85 -16.04 18.64
N SER A 964 18.59 -17.17 19.26
CA SER A 964 19.50 -17.83 20.20
C SER A 964 20.83 -18.20 19.55
#